data_c1e4bee28602e9c0ea701b7ab2ca923c
#
_entry.id   c1e4bee28602e9c0ea701b7ab2ca923c
#
_cell.length_a   1.000
_cell.length_b   1.000
_cell.length_c   1.000
_cell.angle_alpha   90.00
_cell.angle_beta   90.00
_cell.angle_gamma   90.00
#
_symmetry.space_group_name_H-M   'P 1'
#
loop_
_entity.id
_entity.type
_entity.pdbx_description
1 polymer ?
#
loop_
_entity_poly.entity_id
_entity_poly.type
_entity_poly.pdbx_seq_one_letter_code
_entity_poly.pdbx_strand_id
1 'polypeptide(L)'
;MKKVIYLNDSIHGLIPLSEYEKRIISSVEFNRLHDVYQNSTVYLTFPTNRTKRFEHSIGTMKLCSDMFFSSILNATPENLNFFYDIFIQEYKKIIDNMINHREFCDQKLGGIMPDGMPIIELDKFRHSLIPHNVPDEYQIVHLLLIQSVRAAALLHDIGHPPFSHIVENALKSVYKEIGDLNVPEGTSTEFQATMSKYFKDKKLHEQMGDEISDSIFKSIIPNIDDEDEAYNENLFEILVYESVMKMFGEVAPFSNLHRIIDSSLDGDRLDYVTRDSLNSGIDTGKIDYNRIINDMQLIVDKGEPFFCIPLKALNSVEDFITRRYNIYKNIIYHHRVKKTDYLLEYSVKELVKRYLNDTNRKNDKNNKFLIPFDISGLWFPLGNLAAVQKAIALSQWNDSWLMTVLKQIYYTEYYRNKDIKLGTSEYILYQRLSELLRNKKCYYSMIKRGEDFKTIDDLVKKVLLNNEKEIRGLVEKINKLSNKHDADSTSQGAVLDIKGTLNFIEELLDDSKTQKEFILSSILRRYSALKISSFEDFVKNVVNIVTKGSFTNLKCYDTIIVFKDSSIGLDSNPIYFYDYNGKICTLDDISGISNILKLDSDYLPVFNVYVMLEDVEDIVSCRENFLRDIGEELGNRLKKQIVDELNTQISQMEE
;
A
#
# COMPACT_ATOMS: atom_id res chain seq x y z
N MET A 1 -20.06 27.12 27.78
CA MET A 1 -19.06 27.05 26.69
C MET A 1 -18.36 25.73 26.80
N LYS A 2 -18.64 24.76 25.92
CA LYS A 2 -17.78 23.55 25.79
C LYS A 2 -16.42 24.04 25.29
N LYS A 3 -15.34 23.66 25.98
CA LYS A 3 -13.96 24.09 25.69
C LYS A 3 -13.51 23.43 24.41
N VAL A 4 -13.02 24.19 23.43
CA VAL A 4 -12.39 23.65 22.25
C VAL A 4 -11.14 22.85 22.68
N ILE A 5 -11.01 21.65 22.19
CA ILE A 5 -9.89 20.78 22.48
C ILE A 5 -8.88 20.93 21.35
N TYR A 6 -7.63 21.11 21.70
CA TYR A 6 -6.54 21.21 20.74
C TYR A 6 -5.55 20.08 20.96
N LEU A 7 -5.10 19.48 19.87
CA LEU A 7 -3.97 18.55 19.84
C LEU A 7 -2.80 19.27 19.17
N ASN A 8 -1.61 19.16 19.75
CA ASN A 8 -0.41 19.78 19.18
C ASN A 8 0.34 18.75 18.34
N ASP A 9 0.40 18.98 17.03
CA ASP A 9 1.16 18.18 16.07
C ASP A 9 2.44 18.91 15.67
N SER A 10 3.54 18.15 15.53
CA SER A 10 4.87 18.73 15.21
C SER A 10 4.97 19.29 13.79
N ILE A 11 4.08 18.88 12.89
CA ILE A 11 4.07 19.28 11.47
C ILE A 11 3.02 20.36 11.24
N HIS A 12 1.80 20.13 11.74
CA HIS A 12 0.62 20.94 11.44
C HIS A 12 0.25 21.93 12.57
N GLY A 13 1.03 21.93 13.67
CA GLY A 13 0.77 22.82 14.81
C GLY A 13 -0.47 22.42 15.60
N LEU A 14 -1.25 23.42 16.05
CA LEU A 14 -2.45 23.19 16.85
C LEU A 14 -3.63 22.76 15.97
N ILE A 15 -4.14 21.57 16.20
CA ILE A 15 -5.26 20.97 15.48
C ILE A 15 -6.49 20.99 16.40
N PRO A 16 -7.56 21.71 16.03
CA PRO A 16 -8.81 21.70 16.80
C PRO A 16 -9.57 20.39 16.58
N LEU A 17 -10.14 19.87 17.67
CA LEU A 17 -10.94 18.65 17.69
C LEU A 17 -12.36 18.96 18.15
N SER A 18 -13.36 18.36 17.50
CA SER A 18 -14.71 18.27 18.01
C SER A 18 -14.79 17.26 19.16
N GLU A 19 -15.83 17.34 19.98
CA GLU A 19 -16.07 16.37 21.05
C GLU A 19 -16.30 14.96 20.47
N TYR A 20 -16.91 14.88 19.29
CA TYR A 20 -17.09 13.62 18.55
C TYR A 20 -15.75 13.00 18.14
N GLU A 21 -14.86 13.77 17.52
CA GLU A 21 -13.51 13.31 17.14
C GLU A 21 -12.69 12.91 18.36
N LYS A 22 -12.81 13.64 19.47
CA LYS A 22 -12.17 13.26 20.73
C LYS A 22 -12.63 11.89 21.20
N ARG A 23 -13.93 11.56 21.10
CA ARG A 23 -14.42 10.24 21.46
C ARG A 23 -13.86 9.15 20.53
N ILE A 24 -13.74 9.42 19.23
CA ILE A 24 -13.08 8.51 18.27
C ILE A 24 -11.63 8.24 18.70
N ILE A 25 -10.81 9.29 18.86
CA ILE A 25 -9.39 9.13 19.19
C ILE A 25 -9.15 8.56 20.61
N SER A 26 -10.15 8.68 21.50
CA SER A 26 -10.08 8.10 22.85
C SER A 26 -10.56 6.64 22.91
N SER A 27 -11.07 6.09 21.81
CA SER A 27 -11.46 4.67 21.77
C SER A 27 -10.23 3.76 21.92
N VAL A 28 -10.48 2.58 22.46
CA VAL A 28 -9.41 1.59 22.71
C VAL A 28 -8.75 1.15 21.40
N GLU A 29 -9.55 0.99 20.36
CA GLU A 29 -9.14 0.59 19.03
C GLU A 29 -8.26 1.66 18.35
N PHE A 30 -8.62 2.94 18.50
CA PHE A 30 -7.83 4.02 17.93
C PHE A 30 -6.51 4.24 18.68
N ASN A 31 -6.53 4.14 20.01
CA ASN A 31 -5.33 4.32 20.83
C ASN A 31 -4.21 3.32 20.52
N ARG A 32 -4.52 2.12 19.98
CA ARG A 32 -3.47 1.17 19.55
C ARG A 32 -2.54 1.74 18.47
N LEU A 33 -3.02 2.74 17.68
CA LEU A 33 -2.22 3.38 16.63
C LEU A 33 -0.99 4.11 17.15
N HIS A 34 -0.92 4.43 18.45
CA HIS A 34 0.31 4.91 19.10
C HIS A 34 1.45 3.88 19.06
N ASP A 35 1.14 2.60 18.84
CA ASP A 35 2.12 1.51 18.79
C ASP A 35 2.22 0.84 17.42
N VAL A 36 1.58 1.40 16.38
CA VAL A 36 1.69 0.94 14.99
C VAL A 36 2.50 1.95 14.17
N TYR A 37 3.65 1.50 13.64
CA TYR A 37 4.49 2.35 12.79
C TYR A 37 3.87 2.58 11.40
N GLN A 38 3.95 3.82 10.93
CA GLN A 38 3.51 4.16 9.57
C GLN A 38 4.33 3.41 8.51
N ASN A 39 5.65 3.38 8.67
CA ASN A 39 6.60 2.83 7.71
C ASN A 39 7.21 1.49 8.16
N SER A 40 6.45 0.64 8.84
CA SER A 40 6.87 -0.72 9.21
C SER A 40 8.32 -0.80 9.75
N THR A 41 9.26 -1.45 9.02
CA THR A 41 10.64 -1.68 9.49
C THR A 41 11.61 -0.55 9.16
N VAL A 42 11.18 0.55 8.52
CA VAL A 42 12.04 1.66 8.07
C VAL A 42 12.92 2.19 9.21
N TYR A 43 12.39 2.28 10.44
CA TYR A 43 13.12 2.76 11.62
C TYR A 43 14.37 1.94 11.96
N LEU A 44 14.49 0.70 11.50
CA LEU A 44 15.69 -0.12 11.66
C LEU A 44 16.84 0.34 10.76
N THR A 45 16.56 1.10 9.72
CA THR A 45 17.54 1.70 8.80
C THR A 45 17.65 3.20 8.97
N PHE A 46 16.53 3.88 9.16
CA PHE A 46 16.38 5.32 9.43
C PHE A 46 15.84 5.52 10.84
N PRO A 47 16.72 5.56 11.89
CA PRO A 47 16.29 5.45 13.30
C PRO A 47 15.32 6.54 13.78
N THR A 48 15.30 7.68 13.11
CA THR A 48 14.40 8.80 13.41
C THR A 48 13.04 8.68 12.73
N ASN A 49 12.90 7.84 11.71
CA ASN A 49 11.60 7.56 11.06
C ASN A 49 10.78 6.60 11.94
N ARG A 50 10.15 7.17 12.96
CA ARG A 50 9.32 6.45 13.94
C ARG A 50 7.90 6.97 13.99
N THR A 51 7.45 7.59 12.93
CA THR A 51 6.06 8.03 12.77
C THR A 51 5.10 6.89 13.11
N LYS A 52 4.14 7.19 13.97
CA LYS A 52 3.05 6.28 14.30
C LYS A 52 1.82 6.64 13.50
N ARG A 53 0.96 5.66 13.27
CA ARG A 53 -0.30 5.90 12.56
C ARG A 53 -1.22 6.87 13.31
N PHE A 54 -1.06 6.98 14.62
CA PHE A 54 -1.84 7.94 15.43
C PHE A 54 -1.62 9.39 14.96
N GLU A 55 -0.37 9.89 15.00
CA GLU A 55 -0.08 11.26 14.59
C GLU A 55 -0.31 11.49 13.09
N HIS A 56 -0.08 10.46 12.27
CA HIS A 56 -0.39 10.51 10.85
C HIS A 56 -1.90 10.68 10.59
N SER A 57 -2.76 9.87 11.22
CA SER A 57 -4.22 9.98 11.06
C SER A 57 -4.75 11.36 11.50
N ILE A 58 -4.17 11.94 12.56
CA ILE A 58 -4.51 13.31 12.99
C ILE A 58 -4.10 14.36 11.94
N GLY A 59 -2.89 14.21 11.37
CA GLY A 59 -2.39 15.09 10.31
C GLY A 59 -3.23 14.99 9.03
N THR A 60 -3.55 13.77 8.62
CA THR A 60 -4.45 13.49 7.48
C THR A 60 -5.81 14.14 7.67
N MET A 61 -6.43 13.98 8.85
CA MET A 61 -7.69 14.64 9.18
C MET A 61 -7.61 16.16 9.00
N LYS A 62 -6.54 16.79 9.50
CA LYS A 62 -6.33 18.24 9.38
C LYS A 62 -6.25 18.66 7.92
N LEU A 63 -5.44 17.98 7.12
CA LEU A 63 -5.24 18.34 5.72
C LEU A 63 -6.50 18.08 4.88
N CYS A 64 -7.20 16.95 5.08
CA CYS A 64 -8.47 16.68 4.41
C CYS A 64 -9.54 17.73 4.74
N SER A 65 -9.59 18.15 6.02
CA SER A 65 -10.47 19.24 6.46
C SER A 65 -10.17 20.54 5.73
N ASP A 66 -8.89 20.91 5.62
CA ASP A 66 -8.46 22.13 4.94
C ASP A 66 -8.73 22.08 3.42
N MET A 67 -8.48 20.92 2.80
CA MET A 67 -8.78 20.69 1.38
C MET A 67 -10.28 20.85 1.10
N PHE A 68 -11.12 20.23 1.90
CA PHE A 68 -12.57 20.35 1.76
C PHE A 68 -13.04 21.79 1.99
N PHE A 69 -12.60 22.42 3.09
CA PHE A 69 -12.95 23.81 3.42
C PHE A 69 -12.58 24.77 2.29
N SER A 70 -11.33 24.69 1.79
CA SER A 70 -10.86 25.57 0.70
C SER A 70 -11.62 25.34 -0.60
N SER A 71 -11.93 24.06 -0.90
CA SER A 71 -12.70 23.72 -2.10
C SER A 71 -14.09 24.32 -2.10
N ILE A 72 -14.75 24.33 -0.93
CA ILE A 72 -16.07 24.97 -0.75
C ILE A 72 -15.95 26.50 -0.77
N LEU A 73 -14.95 27.06 -0.07
CA LEU A 73 -14.72 28.51 -0.02
C LEU A 73 -14.51 29.13 -1.40
N ASN A 74 -13.84 28.42 -2.29
CA ASN A 74 -13.51 28.90 -3.65
C ASN A 74 -14.58 28.52 -4.70
N ALA A 75 -15.62 27.77 -4.33
CA ALA A 75 -16.65 27.32 -5.26
C ALA A 75 -17.60 28.46 -5.68
N THR A 76 -18.13 28.37 -6.90
CA THR A 76 -19.19 29.28 -7.35
C THR A 76 -20.53 28.94 -6.68
N PRO A 77 -21.46 29.92 -6.52
CA PRO A 77 -22.78 29.64 -5.93
C PRO A 77 -23.54 28.53 -6.63
N GLU A 78 -23.41 28.39 -7.97
CA GLU A 78 -24.10 27.37 -8.76
C GLU A 78 -23.54 25.97 -8.43
N ASN A 79 -22.22 25.84 -8.31
CA ASN A 79 -21.57 24.58 -7.94
C ASN A 79 -21.91 24.19 -6.49
N LEU A 80 -21.96 25.16 -5.56
CA LEU A 80 -22.35 24.93 -4.18
C LEU A 80 -23.77 24.41 -4.06
N ASN A 81 -24.73 25.10 -4.69
CA ASN A 81 -26.13 24.71 -4.64
C ASN A 81 -26.31 23.29 -5.19
N PHE A 82 -25.75 23.01 -6.36
CA PHE A 82 -25.83 21.68 -6.96
C PHE A 82 -25.24 20.61 -6.04
N PHE A 83 -24.05 20.87 -5.47
CA PHE A 83 -23.37 19.95 -4.58
C PHE A 83 -24.20 19.64 -3.34
N TYR A 84 -24.71 20.66 -2.63
CA TYR A 84 -25.49 20.44 -1.43
C TYR A 84 -26.83 19.80 -1.70
N ASP A 85 -27.50 20.13 -2.82
CA ASP A 85 -28.78 19.54 -3.19
C ASP A 85 -28.67 18.03 -3.39
N ILE A 86 -27.58 17.55 -4.01
CA ILE A 86 -27.30 16.10 -4.12
C ILE A 86 -27.25 15.47 -2.74
N PHE A 87 -26.48 16.04 -1.82
CA PHE A 87 -26.31 15.47 -0.48
C PHE A 87 -27.56 15.58 0.39
N ILE A 88 -28.36 16.62 0.24
CA ILE A 88 -29.69 16.71 0.89
C ILE A 88 -30.55 15.51 0.47
N GLN A 89 -30.57 15.18 -0.82
CA GLN A 89 -31.34 14.03 -1.30
C GLN A 89 -30.79 12.70 -0.75
N GLU A 90 -29.48 12.57 -0.65
CA GLU A 90 -28.88 11.37 -0.07
C GLU A 90 -29.15 11.23 1.42
N TYR A 91 -29.06 12.33 2.19
CA TYR A 91 -29.42 12.29 3.61
C TYR A 91 -30.88 11.96 3.85
N LYS A 92 -31.82 12.47 3.01
CA LYS A 92 -33.23 12.05 3.05
C LYS A 92 -33.35 10.54 2.86
N LYS A 93 -32.67 9.96 1.86
CA LYS A 93 -32.68 8.51 1.64
C LYS A 93 -32.08 7.73 2.83
N ILE A 94 -31.04 8.25 3.46
CA ILE A 94 -30.46 7.62 4.66
C ILE A 94 -31.48 7.63 5.79
N ILE A 95 -32.12 8.77 6.07
CA ILE A 95 -33.17 8.90 7.09
C ILE A 95 -34.34 7.96 6.81
N ASP A 96 -34.85 7.92 5.58
CA ASP A 96 -35.94 7.02 5.18
C ASP A 96 -35.57 5.55 5.37
N ASN A 97 -34.30 5.20 5.16
CA ASN A 97 -33.79 3.84 5.33
C ASN A 97 -33.51 3.45 6.80
N MET A 98 -33.48 4.40 7.74
CA MET A 98 -33.23 4.11 9.16
C MET A 98 -34.29 3.19 9.77
N ILE A 99 -35.49 3.13 9.18
CA ILE A 99 -36.55 2.18 9.57
C ILE A 99 -36.09 0.73 9.45
N ASN A 100 -35.16 0.43 8.55
CA ASN A 100 -34.59 -0.91 8.38
C ASN A 100 -33.56 -1.29 9.48
N HIS A 101 -33.07 -0.31 10.23
CA HIS A 101 -32.12 -0.45 11.35
C HIS A 101 -32.78 -0.12 12.68
N ARG A 102 -34.03 -0.47 12.84
CA ARG A 102 -34.90 -0.05 13.95
C ARG A 102 -34.29 -0.31 15.33
N GLU A 103 -33.70 -1.49 15.56
CA GLU A 103 -33.09 -1.82 16.87
C GLU A 103 -31.96 -0.84 17.26
N PHE A 104 -31.10 -0.46 16.30
CA PHE A 104 -30.05 0.53 16.53
C PHE A 104 -30.63 1.92 16.76
N CYS A 105 -31.60 2.34 15.96
CA CYS A 105 -32.27 3.62 16.10
C CYS A 105 -33.05 3.71 17.40
N ASP A 106 -33.73 2.64 17.82
CA ASP A 106 -34.46 2.60 19.11
C ASP A 106 -33.52 2.83 20.30
N GLN A 107 -32.30 2.26 20.26
CA GLN A 107 -31.30 2.45 21.32
C GLN A 107 -30.66 3.85 21.29
N LYS A 108 -30.41 4.41 20.10
CA LYS A 108 -29.64 5.65 19.93
C LYS A 108 -30.54 6.89 19.86
N LEU A 109 -31.80 6.73 19.48
CA LEU A 109 -32.78 7.83 19.30
C LEU A 109 -34.02 7.70 20.22
N GLY A 110 -33.95 6.85 21.27
CA GLY A 110 -35.05 6.68 22.21
C GLY A 110 -36.35 6.19 21.58
N GLY A 111 -36.27 5.40 20.50
CA GLY A 111 -37.43 4.88 19.79
C GLY A 111 -38.13 5.90 18.85
N ILE A 112 -37.61 7.11 18.74
CA ILE A 112 -38.14 8.16 17.87
C ILE A 112 -37.54 8.02 16.46
N MET A 113 -38.38 7.81 15.45
CA MET A 113 -37.93 7.80 14.06
C MET A 113 -37.76 9.22 13.54
N PRO A 114 -36.61 9.55 12.92
CA PRO A 114 -36.39 10.89 12.37
C PRO A 114 -37.29 11.13 11.17
N ASP A 115 -37.87 12.33 11.11
CA ASP A 115 -38.70 12.84 10.01
C ASP A 115 -38.02 13.93 9.20
N GLY A 116 -36.77 14.31 9.57
CA GLY A 116 -36.00 15.35 8.90
C GLY A 116 -34.56 15.44 9.36
N MET A 117 -33.88 16.47 8.90
CA MET A 117 -32.48 16.75 9.27
C MET A 117 -32.38 17.18 10.75
N PRO A 118 -31.24 16.87 11.42
CA PRO A 118 -31.06 17.26 12.83
C PRO A 118 -31.05 18.77 13.01
N ILE A 119 -31.61 19.23 14.13
CA ILE A 119 -31.57 20.65 14.53
C ILE A 119 -30.40 20.82 15.50
N ILE A 120 -29.34 21.51 15.04
CA ILE A 120 -28.11 21.69 15.82
C ILE A 120 -27.81 23.14 16.00
N GLU A 121 -27.38 23.51 17.21
CA GLU A 121 -26.84 24.86 17.49
C GLU A 121 -25.48 25.01 16.79
N LEU A 122 -25.44 25.81 15.74
CA LEU A 122 -24.24 26.07 14.93
C LEU A 122 -23.07 26.62 15.74
N ASP A 123 -23.34 27.35 16.85
CA ASP A 123 -22.30 27.88 17.74
C ASP A 123 -21.42 26.79 18.39
N LYS A 124 -21.91 25.57 18.50
CA LYS A 124 -21.11 24.43 19.00
C LYS A 124 -20.02 24.00 18.04
N PHE A 125 -20.16 24.32 16.76
CA PHE A 125 -19.27 23.91 15.66
C PHE A 125 -18.53 25.09 14.99
N ARG A 126 -18.74 26.33 15.45
CA ARG A 126 -18.26 27.58 14.86
C ARG A 126 -16.73 27.75 14.86
N HIS A 127 -15.96 26.76 15.24
CA HIS A 127 -14.50 26.89 15.17
C HIS A 127 -14.00 26.66 13.74
N SER A 128 -14.26 27.64 12.88
CA SER A 128 -13.66 27.75 11.54
C SER A 128 -13.97 26.65 10.52
N LEU A 129 -15.06 25.89 10.68
CA LEU A 129 -15.39 24.81 9.76
C LEU A 129 -16.40 25.19 8.67
N ILE A 130 -17.11 26.31 8.80
CA ILE A 130 -18.11 26.77 7.83
C ILE A 130 -17.58 27.97 7.06
N PRO A 131 -17.29 27.86 5.74
CA PRO A 131 -16.96 29.00 4.91
C PRO A 131 -18.11 30.02 4.85
N HIS A 132 -17.76 31.29 4.77
CA HIS A 132 -18.75 32.40 4.79
C HIS A 132 -19.68 32.45 3.57
N ASN A 133 -19.33 31.75 2.49
CA ASN A 133 -20.12 31.65 1.26
C ASN A 133 -21.12 30.49 1.27
N VAL A 134 -21.22 29.73 2.36
CA VAL A 134 -22.21 28.63 2.50
C VAL A 134 -23.55 29.27 2.94
N PRO A 135 -24.62 29.17 2.12
CA PRO A 135 -25.94 29.67 2.48
C PRO A 135 -26.49 28.98 3.74
N ASP A 136 -27.32 29.72 4.51
CA ASP A 136 -27.83 29.23 5.80
C ASP A 136 -28.57 27.91 5.70
N GLU A 137 -29.33 27.69 4.63
CA GLU A 137 -30.07 26.46 4.36
C GLU A 137 -29.17 25.22 4.17
N TYR A 138 -27.90 25.39 3.82
CA TYR A 138 -26.95 24.29 3.60
C TYR A 138 -25.99 24.07 4.76
N GLN A 139 -25.96 24.92 5.78
CA GLN A 139 -24.94 24.85 6.85
C GLN A 139 -24.98 23.53 7.61
N ILE A 140 -26.14 22.93 7.86
CA ILE A 140 -26.25 21.62 8.51
C ILE A 140 -25.65 20.51 7.65
N VAL A 141 -25.97 20.50 6.34
CA VAL A 141 -25.41 19.52 5.40
C VAL A 141 -23.90 19.71 5.27
N HIS A 142 -23.42 20.94 5.21
CA HIS A 142 -22.00 21.24 5.20
C HIS A 142 -21.30 20.69 6.45
N LEU A 143 -21.87 20.89 7.65
CA LEU A 143 -21.31 20.34 8.89
C LEU A 143 -21.28 18.84 8.91
N LEU A 144 -22.35 18.17 8.41
CA LEU A 144 -22.35 16.72 8.26
C LEU A 144 -21.22 16.24 7.35
N LEU A 145 -21.04 16.90 6.20
CA LEU A 145 -20.01 16.50 5.22
C LEU A 145 -18.60 16.72 5.74
N ILE A 146 -18.29 17.90 6.30
CA ILE A 146 -16.93 18.15 6.82
C ILE A 146 -16.61 17.26 8.01
N GLN A 147 -17.57 17.00 8.91
CA GLN A 147 -17.36 16.08 10.03
C GLN A 147 -17.17 14.65 9.54
N SER A 148 -17.87 14.25 8.48
CA SER A 148 -17.70 12.94 7.85
C SER A 148 -16.32 12.79 7.19
N VAL A 149 -15.86 13.80 6.45
CA VAL A 149 -14.50 13.80 5.87
C VAL A 149 -13.44 13.71 6.96
N ARG A 150 -13.59 14.47 8.06
CA ARG A 150 -12.66 14.45 9.20
C ARG A 150 -12.66 13.10 9.91
N ALA A 151 -13.83 12.51 10.16
CA ALA A 151 -13.95 11.20 10.79
C ALA A 151 -13.40 10.07 9.88
N ALA A 152 -13.72 10.10 8.59
CA ALA A 152 -13.17 9.14 7.63
C ALA A 152 -11.65 9.24 7.53
N ALA A 153 -11.09 10.46 7.50
CA ALA A 153 -9.66 10.68 7.50
C ALA A 153 -8.95 10.22 8.79
N LEU A 154 -9.62 10.30 9.96
CA LEU A 154 -9.09 9.70 11.19
C LEU A 154 -9.02 8.18 11.08
N LEU A 155 -10.01 7.56 10.47
CA LEU A 155 -10.23 6.12 10.50
C LEU A 155 -9.67 5.36 9.29
N HIS A 156 -9.15 6.05 8.25
CA HIS A 156 -8.70 5.43 7.00
C HIS A 156 -7.67 4.31 7.21
N ASP A 157 -6.79 4.47 8.19
CA ASP A 157 -5.70 3.56 8.52
C ASP A 157 -5.97 2.64 9.73
N ILE A 158 -7.17 2.71 10.32
CA ILE A 158 -7.49 2.03 11.59
C ILE A 158 -7.39 0.50 11.50
N GLY A 159 -7.54 -0.09 10.32
CA GLY A 159 -7.54 -1.54 10.11
C GLY A 159 -6.17 -2.17 9.92
N HIS A 160 -5.09 -1.41 9.87
CA HIS A 160 -3.76 -1.97 9.62
C HIS A 160 -3.30 -2.95 10.71
N PRO A 161 -2.82 -4.16 10.33
CA PRO A 161 -2.22 -5.11 11.25
C PRO A 161 -0.84 -4.62 11.75
N PRO A 162 -0.28 -5.30 12.76
CA PRO A 162 1.12 -5.08 13.15
C PRO A 162 2.05 -5.15 11.94
N PHE A 163 2.94 -4.15 11.77
CA PHE A 163 3.79 -3.99 10.59
C PHE A 163 3.04 -3.98 9.24
N SER A 164 1.78 -3.62 9.26
CA SER A 164 0.97 -3.27 8.07
C SER A 164 1.02 -4.36 6.98
N HIS A 165 1.31 -3.99 5.74
CA HIS A 165 1.29 -4.91 4.59
C HIS A 165 2.26 -6.08 4.69
N ILE A 166 3.33 -6.00 5.49
CA ILE A 166 4.31 -7.09 5.65
C ILE A 166 3.64 -8.31 6.27
N VAL A 167 2.92 -8.10 7.37
CA VAL A 167 2.19 -9.19 8.06
C VAL A 167 0.99 -9.65 7.24
N GLU A 168 0.27 -8.72 6.61
CA GLU A 168 -0.83 -9.05 5.70
C GLU A 168 -0.35 -10.00 4.58
N ASN A 169 0.78 -9.70 3.92
CA ASN A 169 1.36 -10.52 2.87
C ASN A 169 1.80 -11.89 3.39
N ALA A 170 2.40 -11.94 4.58
CA ALA A 170 2.79 -13.19 5.22
C ALA A 170 1.58 -14.10 5.48
N LEU A 171 0.51 -13.57 6.08
CA LEU A 171 -0.73 -14.31 6.35
C LEU A 171 -1.41 -14.77 5.05
N LYS A 172 -1.49 -13.89 4.05
CA LYS A 172 -2.04 -14.21 2.72
C LYS A 172 -1.26 -15.31 2.01
N SER A 173 0.07 -15.29 2.13
CA SER A 173 0.94 -16.33 1.57
C SER A 173 0.67 -17.68 2.24
N VAL A 174 0.59 -17.74 3.57
CA VAL A 174 0.25 -18.98 4.29
C VAL A 174 -1.15 -19.47 3.92
N TYR A 175 -2.14 -18.56 3.86
CA TYR A 175 -3.51 -18.92 3.47
C TYR A 175 -3.58 -19.58 2.10
N LYS A 176 -2.81 -19.09 1.12
CA LYS A 176 -2.74 -19.68 -0.22
C LYS A 176 -2.06 -21.05 -0.23
N GLU A 177 -1.07 -21.27 0.62
CA GLU A 177 -0.26 -22.49 0.67
C GLU A 177 -0.85 -23.57 1.60
N ILE A 178 -1.93 -23.29 2.33
CA ILE A 178 -2.45 -24.18 3.38
C ILE A 178 -2.91 -25.53 2.84
N GLY A 179 -3.31 -25.62 1.56
CA GLY A 179 -3.66 -26.86 0.88
C GLY A 179 -2.48 -27.84 0.73
N ASP A 180 -1.24 -27.30 0.74
CA ASP A 180 0.02 -28.06 0.60
C ASP A 180 0.63 -28.44 1.95
N LEU A 181 0.05 -27.96 3.06
CA LEU A 181 0.52 -28.21 4.43
C LEU A 181 -0.18 -29.42 5.03
N ASN A 182 0.58 -30.32 5.70
CA ASN A 182 0.04 -31.38 6.54
C ASN A 182 -0.48 -30.79 7.87
N VAL A 183 -1.57 -30.03 7.82
CA VAL A 183 -2.11 -29.35 8.98
C VAL A 183 -3.17 -30.23 9.67
N PRO A 184 -3.10 -30.40 11.00
CA PRO A 184 -4.10 -31.17 11.76
C PRO A 184 -5.50 -30.60 11.59
N GLU A 185 -6.50 -31.48 11.45
CA GLU A 185 -7.90 -31.07 11.46
C GLU A 185 -8.23 -30.25 12.72
N GLY A 186 -8.90 -29.12 12.55
CA GLY A 186 -9.29 -28.20 13.63
C GLY A 186 -8.50 -26.90 13.66
N THR A 187 -7.17 -26.93 13.66
CA THR A 187 -6.34 -25.70 13.71
C THR A 187 -6.28 -25.02 12.33
N SER A 188 -6.19 -25.80 11.27
CA SER A 188 -6.27 -25.25 9.90
C SER A 188 -7.65 -24.70 9.61
N THR A 189 -8.70 -25.35 10.12
CA THR A 189 -10.08 -24.94 9.88
C THR A 189 -10.38 -23.57 10.50
N GLU A 190 -9.89 -23.29 11.71
CA GLU A 190 -10.06 -21.99 12.36
C GLU A 190 -9.31 -20.89 11.63
N PHE A 191 -8.02 -21.10 11.31
CA PHE A 191 -7.22 -20.16 10.55
C PHE A 191 -7.82 -19.91 9.16
N GLN A 192 -8.16 -20.97 8.42
CA GLN A 192 -8.77 -20.87 7.09
C GLN A 192 -10.12 -20.16 7.14
N ALA A 193 -10.98 -20.50 8.08
CA ALA A 193 -12.29 -19.87 8.25
C ALA A 193 -12.14 -18.37 8.53
N THR A 194 -11.18 -18.02 9.39
CA THR A 194 -10.88 -16.61 9.69
C THR A 194 -10.32 -15.89 8.48
N MET A 195 -9.27 -16.43 7.83
CA MET A 195 -8.61 -15.76 6.71
C MET A 195 -9.47 -15.70 5.45
N SER A 196 -10.33 -16.69 5.20
CA SER A 196 -11.23 -16.69 4.05
C SER A 196 -12.18 -15.49 4.03
N LYS A 197 -12.53 -14.98 5.21
CA LYS A 197 -13.34 -13.76 5.36
C LYS A 197 -12.60 -12.53 4.83
N TYR A 198 -11.28 -12.42 5.10
CA TYR A 198 -10.50 -11.21 4.86
C TYR A 198 -9.70 -11.20 3.55
N PHE A 199 -9.56 -12.34 2.86
CA PHE A 199 -8.78 -12.40 1.62
C PHE A 199 -9.62 -12.70 0.37
N LYS A 200 -10.95 -12.59 0.48
CA LYS A 200 -11.86 -12.94 -0.62
C LYS A 200 -12.03 -11.79 -1.61
N ASP A 201 -12.44 -10.61 -1.14
CA ASP A 201 -12.89 -9.51 -2.01
C ASP A 201 -12.11 -8.19 -1.79
N LYS A 202 -11.62 -7.92 -0.58
CA LYS A 202 -10.87 -6.72 -0.20
C LYS A 202 -9.51 -7.09 0.38
N LYS A 203 -8.64 -6.10 0.59
CA LYS A 203 -7.44 -6.29 1.40
C LYS A 203 -7.83 -6.41 2.89
N LEU A 204 -7.01 -7.13 3.66
CA LEU A 204 -7.27 -7.36 5.08
C LEU A 204 -7.44 -6.06 5.86
N HIS A 205 -6.54 -5.10 5.67
CA HIS A 205 -6.60 -3.83 6.41
C HIS A 205 -7.82 -2.98 6.04
N GLU A 206 -8.29 -3.02 4.79
CA GLU A 206 -9.50 -2.31 4.35
C GLU A 206 -10.74 -2.89 5.05
N GLN A 207 -10.91 -4.22 5.01
CA GLN A 207 -12.05 -4.86 5.65
C GLN A 207 -12.02 -4.74 7.17
N MET A 208 -10.82 -4.84 7.79
CA MET A 208 -10.67 -4.59 9.22
C MET A 208 -10.96 -3.13 9.57
N GLY A 209 -10.60 -2.20 8.69
CA GLY A 209 -10.91 -0.78 8.82
C GLY A 209 -12.42 -0.54 8.91
N ASP A 210 -13.18 -1.14 8.00
CA ASP A 210 -14.64 -1.06 8.00
C ASP A 210 -15.24 -1.62 9.31
N GLU A 211 -14.80 -2.81 9.74
CA GLU A 211 -15.30 -3.44 10.97
C GLU A 211 -14.96 -2.67 12.24
N ILE A 212 -13.74 -2.15 12.35
CA ILE A 212 -13.31 -1.38 13.52
C ILE A 212 -14.02 -0.03 13.54
N SER A 213 -14.16 0.63 12.42
CA SER A 213 -14.88 1.91 12.31
C SER A 213 -16.34 1.75 12.73
N ASP A 214 -17.03 0.72 12.23
CA ASP A 214 -18.39 0.38 12.63
C ASP A 214 -18.50 0.16 14.17
N SER A 215 -17.56 -0.59 14.75
CA SER A 215 -17.50 -0.83 16.20
C SER A 215 -17.31 0.45 17.00
N ILE A 216 -16.37 1.32 16.58
CA ILE A 216 -16.11 2.60 17.24
C ILE A 216 -17.37 3.46 17.22
N PHE A 217 -17.97 3.67 16.04
CA PHE A 217 -19.16 4.52 15.91
C PHE A 217 -20.32 4.03 16.78
N LYS A 218 -20.60 2.74 16.76
CA LYS A 218 -21.66 2.13 17.61
C LYS A 218 -21.38 2.29 19.10
N SER A 219 -20.12 2.32 19.51
CA SER A 219 -19.74 2.46 20.92
C SER A 219 -19.72 3.90 21.42
N ILE A 220 -19.33 4.87 20.58
CA ILE A 220 -19.19 6.27 20.99
C ILE A 220 -20.51 7.05 20.97
N ILE A 221 -21.48 6.67 20.13
CA ILE A 221 -22.81 7.28 20.13
C ILE A 221 -23.55 6.79 21.36
N PRO A 222 -23.95 7.67 22.29
CA PRO A 222 -24.60 7.25 23.55
C PRO A 222 -26.00 6.68 23.29
N ASN A 223 -26.45 5.79 24.17
CA ASN A 223 -27.85 5.37 24.20
C ASN A 223 -28.66 6.46 24.93
N ILE A 224 -29.92 6.66 24.50
CA ILE A 224 -30.87 7.54 25.15
C ILE A 224 -32.14 6.75 25.47
N ASP A 225 -32.73 7.01 26.63
CA ASP A 225 -33.85 6.21 27.14
C ASP A 225 -35.22 6.82 26.83
N ASP A 226 -35.31 8.13 26.50
CA ASP A 226 -36.53 8.85 26.14
C ASP A 226 -36.20 10.11 25.32
N GLU A 227 -37.19 11.03 25.10
CA GLU A 227 -36.97 12.33 24.49
C GLU A 227 -35.94 13.15 25.29
N ASP A 228 -34.68 12.99 24.95
CA ASP A 228 -33.55 13.66 25.58
C ASP A 228 -33.06 14.81 24.67
N GLU A 229 -32.43 15.82 25.30
CA GLU A 229 -31.75 16.92 24.60
C GLU A 229 -30.66 16.38 23.62
N ALA A 230 -30.20 15.15 23.81
CA ALA A 230 -29.21 14.47 22.97
C ALA A 230 -29.75 13.94 21.62
N TYR A 231 -31.06 13.89 21.38
CA TYR A 231 -31.64 13.30 20.17
C TYR A 231 -31.04 13.87 18.87
N ASN A 232 -31.03 15.18 18.73
CA ASN A 232 -30.50 15.83 17.53
C ASN A 232 -28.98 15.65 17.40
N GLU A 233 -28.22 15.63 18.51
CA GLU A 233 -26.78 15.35 18.50
C GLU A 233 -26.55 13.90 18.06
N ASN A 234 -27.30 12.94 18.58
CA ASN A 234 -27.18 11.52 18.17
C ASN A 234 -27.59 11.33 16.71
N LEU A 235 -28.67 11.96 16.25
CA LEU A 235 -29.06 11.89 14.83
C LEU A 235 -27.95 12.45 13.91
N PHE A 236 -27.34 13.57 14.28
CA PHE A 236 -26.20 14.13 13.55
C PHE A 236 -25.04 13.12 13.48
N GLU A 237 -24.67 12.52 14.61
CA GLU A 237 -23.57 11.55 14.70
C GLU A 237 -23.86 10.25 13.93
N ILE A 238 -25.11 9.80 13.90
CA ILE A 238 -25.54 8.66 13.06
C ILE A 238 -25.42 9.00 11.57
N LEU A 239 -25.82 10.20 11.15
CA LEU A 239 -25.69 10.62 9.75
C LEU A 239 -24.21 10.75 9.34
N VAL A 240 -23.32 11.20 10.24
CA VAL A 240 -21.87 11.20 10.02
C VAL A 240 -21.37 9.77 9.87
N TYR A 241 -21.74 8.85 10.77
CA TYR A 241 -21.38 7.43 10.69
C TYR A 241 -21.79 6.81 9.36
N GLU A 242 -23.07 6.96 8.98
CA GLU A 242 -23.57 6.43 7.70
C GLU A 242 -22.81 7.00 6.49
N SER A 243 -22.45 8.28 6.54
CA SER A 243 -21.66 8.93 5.49
C SER A 243 -20.25 8.34 5.38
N VAL A 244 -19.58 8.11 6.51
CA VAL A 244 -18.24 7.50 6.55
C VAL A 244 -18.28 6.08 6.00
N MET A 245 -19.26 5.27 6.40
CA MET A 245 -19.40 3.91 5.88
C MET A 245 -19.68 3.89 4.38
N LYS A 246 -20.44 4.87 3.85
CA LYS A 246 -20.65 5.03 2.41
C LYS A 246 -19.40 5.50 1.67
N MET A 247 -18.53 6.32 2.29
CA MET A 247 -17.22 6.68 1.74
C MET A 247 -16.34 5.44 1.60
N PHE A 248 -16.19 4.63 2.63
CA PHE A 248 -15.39 3.40 2.63
C PHE A 248 -15.97 2.30 1.72
N GLY A 249 -17.28 2.30 1.53
CA GLY A 249 -17.97 1.45 0.57
C GLY A 249 -17.97 1.98 -0.87
N GLU A 250 -17.31 3.11 -1.14
CA GLU A 250 -17.23 3.78 -2.46
C GLU A 250 -18.62 4.06 -3.09
N VAL A 251 -19.63 4.34 -2.27
CA VAL A 251 -20.99 4.62 -2.71
C VAL A 251 -21.12 6.08 -3.15
N ALA A 252 -21.53 6.32 -4.42
CA ALA A 252 -21.77 7.68 -4.89
C ALA A 252 -22.97 8.33 -4.17
N PRO A 253 -22.93 9.65 -3.90
CA PRO A 253 -21.87 10.62 -4.21
C PRO A 253 -20.74 10.69 -3.15
N PHE A 254 -20.81 9.91 -2.06
CA PHE A 254 -19.84 9.91 -0.97
C PHE A 254 -18.43 9.47 -1.43
N SER A 255 -18.32 8.63 -2.46
CA SER A 255 -17.05 8.27 -3.08
C SER A 255 -16.26 9.47 -3.63
N ASN A 256 -16.94 10.55 -4.04
CA ASN A 256 -16.27 11.77 -4.48
C ASN A 256 -15.58 12.50 -3.31
N LEU A 257 -16.16 12.44 -2.09
CA LEU A 257 -15.52 12.95 -0.89
C LEU A 257 -14.33 12.10 -0.47
N HIS A 258 -14.41 10.79 -0.66
CA HIS A 258 -13.32 9.86 -0.34
C HIS A 258 -12.04 10.18 -1.12
N ARG A 259 -12.14 10.78 -2.31
CA ARG A 259 -10.97 11.23 -3.09
C ARG A 259 -10.12 12.30 -2.41
N ILE A 260 -10.65 13.02 -1.42
CA ILE A 260 -9.88 13.97 -0.59
C ILE A 260 -8.95 13.19 0.36
N ILE A 261 -9.31 11.94 0.71
CA ILE A 261 -8.61 11.08 1.66
C ILE A 261 -7.70 10.10 0.93
N ASP A 262 -8.18 9.47 -0.16
CA ASP A 262 -7.45 8.48 -0.96
C ASP A 262 -7.57 8.77 -2.47
N SER A 263 -6.53 9.39 -3.02
CA SER A 263 -6.35 9.66 -4.45
C SER A 263 -4.86 9.85 -4.77
N SER A 264 -4.48 10.33 -5.95
CA SER A 264 -3.08 10.63 -6.26
C SER A 264 -2.55 11.90 -5.57
N LEU A 265 -3.44 12.81 -5.19
CA LEU A 265 -3.15 14.01 -4.41
C LEU A 265 -4.27 14.20 -3.38
N ASP A 266 -4.01 13.85 -2.15
CA ASP A 266 -4.95 13.80 -1.05
C ASP A 266 -4.28 14.17 0.28
N GLY A 267 -5.09 14.24 1.36
CA GLY A 267 -4.58 14.61 2.68
C GLY A 267 -3.66 13.57 3.28
N ASP A 268 -3.88 12.27 3.02
CA ASP A 268 -3.01 11.17 3.46
C ASP A 268 -1.61 11.35 2.89
N ARG A 269 -1.51 11.50 1.57
CA ARG A 269 -0.23 11.64 0.86
C ARG A 269 0.50 12.93 1.21
N LEU A 270 -0.22 14.03 1.36
CA LEU A 270 0.36 15.31 1.78
C LEU A 270 0.95 15.22 3.19
N ASP A 271 0.30 14.50 4.12
CA ASP A 271 0.84 14.30 5.47
C ASP A 271 2.09 13.44 5.45
N TYR A 272 2.01 12.19 4.92
CA TYR A 272 3.16 11.29 5.02
C TYR A 272 4.37 11.78 4.21
N VAL A 273 4.19 12.39 3.04
CA VAL A 273 5.31 12.93 2.25
C VAL A 273 6.06 14.00 3.05
N THR A 274 5.33 14.85 3.76
CA THR A 274 5.93 15.88 4.61
C THR A 274 6.57 15.27 5.86
N ARG A 275 5.84 14.43 6.57
CA ARG A 275 6.21 13.85 7.85
C ARG A 275 7.40 12.89 7.72
N ASP A 276 7.38 12.02 6.75
CA ASP A 276 8.42 11.01 6.55
C ASP A 276 9.72 11.62 6.02
N SER A 277 9.65 12.65 5.19
CA SER A 277 10.84 13.39 4.77
C SER A 277 11.57 13.97 5.97
N LEU A 278 10.86 14.68 6.84
CA LEU A 278 11.43 15.29 8.04
C LEU A 278 12.00 14.23 9.00
N ASN A 279 11.23 13.18 9.26
CA ASN A 279 11.60 12.13 10.21
C ASN A 279 12.73 11.22 9.70
N SER A 280 12.96 11.15 8.38
CA SER A 280 14.06 10.36 7.82
C SER A 280 15.38 11.11 7.70
N GLY A 281 15.38 12.42 8.03
CA GLY A 281 16.57 13.26 7.91
C GLY A 281 17.00 13.51 6.47
N ILE A 282 16.08 13.34 5.52
CA ILE A 282 16.30 13.70 4.11
C ILE A 282 15.84 15.14 3.94
N ASP A 283 16.81 16.02 3.72
CA ASP A 283 16.52 17.42 3.45
C ASP A 283 16.01 17.58 2.01
N THR A 284 14.70 17.52 1.86
CA THR A 284 14.01 17.81 0.59
C THR A 284 13.47 19.24 0.53
N GLY A 285 13.75 20.05 1.54
CA GLY A 285 13.13 21.37 1.74
C GLY A 285 11.67 21.28 2.20
N LYS A 286 11.03 22.41 2.41
CA LYS A 286 9.62 22.49 2.84
C LYS A 286 8.69 22.33 1.62
N ILE A 287 7.69 21.48 1.72
CA ILE A 287 6.61 21.38 0.72
C ILE A 287 5.66 22.54 0.90
N ASP A 288 5.36 23.26 -0.19
CA ASP A 288 4.34 24.31 -0.17
C ASP A 288 2.95 23.73 -0.48
N TYR A 289 2.50 22.80 0.37
CA TYR A 289 1.16 22.21 0.24
C TYR A 289 0.05 23.24 0.54
N ASN A 290 0.34 24.30 1.29
CA ASN A 290 -0.65 25.35 1.55
C ASN A 290 -1.11 26.02 0.25
N ARG A 291 -0.21 26.21 -0.73
CA ARG A 291 -0.57 26.75 -2.03
C ARG A 291 -1.49 25.81 -2.80
N ILE A 292 -1.26 24.49 -2.69
CA ILE A 292 -2.13 23.49 -3.32
C ILE A 292 -3.52 23.55 -2.67
N ILE A 293 -3.58 23.50 -1.33
CA ILE A 293 -4.83 23.42 -0.57
C ILE A 293 -5.65 24.71 -0.68
N ASN A 294 -5.03 25.86 -0.48
CA ASN A 294 -5.76 27.14 -0.45
C ASN A 294 -6.40 27.50 -1.79
N ASP A 295 -5.88 27.00 -2.87
CA ASP A 295 -6.37 27.28 -4.20
C ASP A 295 -7.32 26.19 -4.75
N MET A 296 -7.56 25.10 -4.00
CA MET A 296 -8.52 24.07 -4.42
C MET A 296 -9.93 24.62 -4.56
N GLN A 297 -10.67 24.09 -5.53
CA GLN A 297 -12.03 24.52 -5.83
C GLN A 297 -12.92 23.32 -6.15
N LEU A 298 -14.15 23.34 -5.66
CA LEU A 298 -15.22 22.46 -6.08
C LEU A 298 -15.78 22.92 -7.43
N ILE A 299 -15.73 22.02 -8.42
CA ILE A 299 -16.27 22.23 -9.76
C ILE A 299 -17.24 21.10 -10.07
N VAL A 300 -18.39 21.43 -10.65
CA VAL A 300 -19.35 20.45 -11.14
C VAL A 300 -19.21 20.36 -12.66
N ASP A 301 -18.87 19.19 -13.17
CA ASP A 301 -18.84 18.89 -14.61
C ASP A 301 -19.73 17.69 -14.91
N LYS A 302 -20.60 17.82 -15.90
CA LYS A 302 -21.55 16.77 -16.34
C LYS A 302 -22.37 16.15 -15.21
N GLY A 303 -22.68 16.91 -14.18
CA GLY A 303 -23.47 16.46 -13.02
C GLY A 303 -22.67 15.72 -11.93
N GLU A 304 -21.34 15.72 -12.03
CA GLU A 304 -20.48 15.16 -11.00
C GLU A 304 -19.59 16.23 -10.34
N PRO A 305 -19.43 16.22 -9.00
CA PRO A 305 -18.57 17.14 -8.28
C PRO A 305 -17.10 16.65 -8.32
N PHE A 306 -16.18 17.58 -8.62
CA PHE A 306 -14.73 17.38 -8.63
C PHE A 306 -14.03 18.39 -7.72
N PHE A 307 -13.07 17.92 -6.95
CA PHE A 307 -12.16 18.75 -6.18
C PHE A 307 -10.91 19.01 -7.02
N CYS A 308 -10.81 20.20 -7.61
CA CYS A 308 -9.83 20.54 -8.62
C CYS A 308 -8.80 21.54 -8.12
N ILE A 309 -7.63 21.53 -8.75
CA ILE A 309 -6.52 22.45 -8.48
C ILE A 309 -6.40 23.41 -9.67
N PRO A 310 -6.17 24.73 -9.46
CA PRO A 310 -5.94 25.66 -10.56
C PRO A 310 -4.58 25.43 -11.22
N LEU A 311 -4.49 25.67 -12.52
CA LEU A 311 -3.23 25.57 -13.29
C LEU A 311 -2.09 26.41 -12.68
N LYS A 312 -2.38 27.51 -11.99
CA LYS A 312 -1.36 28.33 -11.32
C LYS A 312 -0.59 27.61 -10.21
N ALA A 313 -1.12 26.49 -9.69
CA ALA A 313 -0.50 25.65 -8.66
C ALA A 313 0.24 24.43 -9.24
N LEU A 314 0.31 24.28 -10.57
CA LEU A 314 0.94 23.14 -11.25
C LEU A 314 2.34 22.84 -10.73
N ASN A 315 3.22 23.85 -10.64
CA ASN A 315 4.59 23.65 -10.17
C ASN A 315 4.66 23.08 -8.74
N SER A 316 3.71 23.46 -7.85
CA SER A 316 3.67 22.93 -6.48
C SER A 316 3.23 21.47 -6.46
N VAL A 317 2.35 21.07 -7.38
CA VAL A 317 1.93 19.67 -7.55
C VAL A 317 3.08 18.83 -8.13
N GLU A 318 3.79 19.33 -9.14
CA GLU A 318 4.96 18.65 -9.71
C GLU A 318 6.08 18.46 -8.67
N ASP A 319 6.34 19.48 -7.84
CA ASP A 319 7.30 19.38 -6.72
C ASP A 319 6.85 18.32 -5.70
N PHE A 320 5.57 18.30 -5.34
CA PHE A 320 5.00 17.30 -4.44
C PHE A 320 5.18 15.87 -4.97
N ILE A 321 4.84 15.61 -6.25
CA ILE A 321 4.98 14.29 -6.88
C ILE A 321 6.45 13.87 -6.94
N THR A 322 7.34 14.80 -7.27
CA THR A 322 8.78 14.55 -7.27
C THR A 322 9.30 14.17 -5.89
N ARG A 323 8.83 14.83 -4.82
CA ARG A 323 9.21 14.50 -3.44
C ARG A 323 8.66 13.16 -3.01
N ARG A 324 7.40 12.86 -3.35
CA ARG A 324 6.80 11.54 -3.10
C ARG A 324 7.63 10.44 -3.76
N TYR A 325 7.97 10.61 -5.03
CA TYR A 325 8.87 9.69 -5.74
C TYR A 325 10.21 9.51 -5.02
N ASN A 326 10.82 10.60 -4.56
CA ASN A 326 12.10 10.55 -3.84
C ASN A 326 12.01 9.80 -2.50
N ILE A 327 10.89 9.88 -1.77
CA ILE A 327 10.64 9.08 -0.55
C ILE A 327 10.63 7.60 -0.92
N TYR A 328 9.88 7.22 -1.94
CA TYR A 328 9.85 5.82 -2.37
C TYR A 328 11.24 5.35 -2.79
N LYS A 329 11.93 6.10 -3.65
CA LYS A 329 13.26 5.78 -4.16
C LYS A 329 14.30 5.62 -3.05
N ASN A 330 14.37 6.56 -2.10
CA ASN A 330 15.47 6.68 -1.15
C ASN A 330 15.19 6.06 0.21
N ILE A 331 13.92 5.93 0.63
CA ILE A 331 13.51 5.43 1.94
C ILE A 331 12.83 4.08 1.80
N ILE A 332 11.65 4.04 1.17
CA ILE A 332 10.80 2.84 1.14
C ILE A 332 11.46 1.70 0.35
N TYR A 333 12.05 2.02 -0.81
CA TYR A 333 12.78 1.06 -1.66
C TYR A 333 14.28 1.00 -1.39
N HIS A 334 14.75 1.64 -0.29
CA HIS A 334 16.13 1.47 0.13
C HIS A 334 16.44 -0.02 0.34
N HIS A 335 17.52 -0.51 -0.28
CA HIS A 335 17.82 -1.95 -0.30
C HIS A 335 17.84 -2.62 1.08
N ARG A 336 18.29 -1.90 2.12
CA ARG A 336 18.33 -2.42 3.50
C ARG A 336 16.94 -2.48 4.13
N VAL A 337 16.07 -1.53 3.84
CA VAL A 337 14.66 -1.53 4.28
C VAL A 337 13.96 -2.74 3.68
N LYS A 338 14.05 -2.89 2.36
CA LYS A 338 13.43 -4.03 1.66
C LYS A 338 13.95 -5.39 2.14
N LYS A 339 15.25 -5.48 2.47
CA LYS A 339 15.78 -6.70 3.10
C LYS A 339 15.13 -6.95 4.46
N THR A 340 14.98 -5.92 5.29
CA THR A 340 14.41 -6.06 6.64
C THR A 340 12.94 -6.42 6.59
N ASP A 341 12.17 -5.82 5.67
CA ASP A 341 10.77 -6.16 5.39
C ASP A 341 10.65 -7.64 5.02
N TYR A 342 11.49 -8.11 4.09
CA TYR A 342 11.50 -9.52 3.68
C TYR A 342 11.86 -10.47 4.85
N LEU A 343 12.83 -10.08 5.69
CA LEU A 343 13.20 -10.88 6.87
C LEU A 343 12.02 -11.03 7.83
N LEU A 344 11.26 -9.96 8.05
CA LEU A 344 10.08 -9.97 8.91
C LEU A 344 8.97 -10.82 8.28
N GLU A 345 8.64 -10.58 7.02
CA GLU A 345 7.60 -11.34 6.29
C GLU A 345 7.87 -12.84 6.31
N TYR A 346 9.08 -13.23 5.95
CA TYR A 346 9.48 -14.64 5.98
C TYR A 346 9.41 -15.25 7.38
N SER A 347 9.91 -14.52 8.39
CA SER A 347 9.91 -15.03 9.77
C SER A 347 8.50 -15.23 10.29
N VAL A 348 7.59 -14.30 10.03
CA VAL A 348 6.18 -14.43 10.39
C VAL A 348 5.55 -15.62 9.65
N LYS A 349 5.75 -15.72 8.34
CA LYS A 349 5.25 -16.82 7.51
C LYS A 349 5.70 -18.20 8.04
N GLU A 350 6.98 -18.37 8.31
CA GLU A 350 7.51 -19.64 8.81
C GLU A 350 7.04 -19.97 10.22
N LEU A 351 6.93 -18.98 11.10
CA LEU A 351 6.40 -19.19 12.45
C LEU A 351 4.91 -19.57 12.43
N VAL A 352 4.11 -18.94 11.55
CA VAL A 352 2.71 -19.32 11.36
C VAL A 352 2.59 -20.75 10.84
N LYS A 353 3.39 -21.16 9.84
CA LYS A 353 3.42 -22.54 9.33
C LYS A 353 3.78 -23.54 10.42
N ARG A 354 4.82 -23.26 11.21
CA ARG A 354 5.21 -24.15 12.34
C ARG A 354 4.10 -24.25 13.36
N TYR A 355 3.48 -23.13 13.68
CA TYR A 355 2.36 -23.06 14.59
C TYR A 355 1.19 -23.92 14.10
N LEU A 356 0.81 -23.87 12.84
CA LEU A 356 -0.29 -24.66 12.27
C LEU A 356 0.02 -26.16 12.19
N ASN A 357 1.30 -26.52 12.02
CA ASN A 357 1.76 -27.92 11.91
C ASN A 357 2.01 -28.61 13.28
N ASP A 358 2.00 -27.88 14.40
CA ASP A 358 2.27 -28.43 15.70
C ASP A 358 1.06 -29.23 16.25
N THR A 359 1.18 -30.55 16.21
CA THR A 359 0.14 -31.51 16.69
C THR A 359 0.08 -31.65 18.20
N ASN A 360 1.15 -31.26 18.92
CA ASN A 360 1.26 -31.45 20.39
C ASN A 360 0.76 -30.25 21.19
N ARG A 361 0.21 -29.27 20.53
CA ARG A 361 -0.14 -27.99 21.12
C ARG A 361 -1.32 -28.11 22.07
N LYS A 362 -1.11 -27.69 23.29
CA LYS A 362 -2.19 -27.46 24.25
C LYS A 362 -2.77 -26.08 23.97
N ASN A 363 -3.99 -26.04 23.42
CA ASN A 363 -4.76 -24.81 23.36
C ASN A 363 -4.98 -24.31 24.80
N ASP A 364 -4.29 -23.24 25.15
CA ASP A 364 -4.49 -22.58 26.44
C ASP A 364 -5.80 -21.79 26.38
N LYS A 365 -6.92 -22.54 26.54
CA LYS A 365 -8.29 -21.99 26.44
C LYS A 365 -8.65 -21.04 27.60
N ASN A 366 -7.73 -20.81 28.53
CA ASN A 366 -8.01 -20.04 29.74
C ASN A 366 -7.80 -18.52 29.62
N ASN A 367 -7.25 -18.03 28.51
CA ASN A 367 -7.03 -16.60 28.33
C ASN A 367 -8.18 -15.95 27.53
N LYS A 368 -9.31 -15.72 28.19
CA LYS A 368 -10.55 -15.26 27.53
C LYS A 368 -10.54 -13.81 27.04
N PHE A 369 -9.58 -12.99 27.45
CA PHE A 369 -9.65 -11.53 27.28
C PHE A 369 -8.39 -10.87 26.69
N LEU A 370 -7.27 -11.59 26.59
CA LEU A 370 -6.02 -11.04 26.08
C LEU A 370 -5.63 -11.70 24.76
N ILE A 371 -4.91 -10.96 23.93
CA ILE A 371 -4.30 -11.53 22.73
C ILE A 371 -3.28 -12.62 23.14
N PRO A 372 -3.22 -13.77 22.45
CA PRO A 372 -2.20 -14.78 22.69
C PRO A 372 -0.78 -14.21 22.58
N PHE A 373 0.13 -14.63 23.46
CA PHE A 373 1.56 -14.27 23.39
C PHE A 373 2.36 -15.23 22.52
N ASP A 374 1.74 -15.74 21.48
CA ASP A 374 2.35 -16.51 20.42
C ASP A 374 1.87 -15.98 19.06
N ILE A 375 2.37 -16.56 17.97
CA ILE A 375 2.09 -16.07 16.62
C ILE A 375 0.60 -16.13 16.24
N SER A 376 -0.23 -16.91 16.94
CA SER A 376 -1.69 -16.99 16.70
C SER A 376 -2.41 -15.69 17.02
N GLY A 377 -1.83 -14.86 17.86
CA GLY A 377 -2.36 -13.53 18.13
C GLY A 377 -2.49 -12.65 16.88
N LEU A 378 -1.83 -12.99 15.78
CA LEU A 378 -1.98 -12.25 14.51
C LEU A 378 -3.38 -12.37 13.90
N TRP A 379 -4.05 -13.51 14.09
CA TRP A 379 -5.42 -13.70 13.57
C TRP A 379 -6.48 -13.81 14.68
N PHE A 380 -6.08 -13.82 15.93
CA PHE A 380 -7.02 -13.90 17.06
C PHE A 380 -8.06 -12.76 17.04
N PRO A 381 -7.70 -11.47 16.86
CA PRO A 381 -8.69 -10.39 16.80
C PRO A 381 -9.58 -10.44 15.55
N LEU A 382 -9.18 -11.22 14.53
CA LEU A 382 -9.93 -11.40 13.28
C LEU A 382 -11.03 -12.46 13.42
N GLY A 383 -10.96 -13.28 14.48
CA GLY A 383 -11.93 -14.33 14.77
C GLY A 383 -13.28 -13.78 15.23
N ASN A 384 -14.21 -14.69 15.45
CA ASN A 384 -15.55 -14.36 15.93
C ASN A 384 -15.53 -14.12 17.45
N LEU A 385 -15.18 -12.91 17.86
CA LEU A 385 -15.14 -12.47 19.27
C LEU A 385 -16.33 -11.57 19.58
N ALA A 386 -16.79 -11.58 20.85
CA ALA A 386 -17.71 -10.55 21.32
C ALA A 386 -17.06 -9.16 21.24
N ALA A 387 -17.86 -8.11 21.01
CA ALA A 387 -17.36 -6.75 20.76
C ALA A 387 -16.33 -6.26 21.79
N VAL A 388 -16.61 -6.43 23.09
CA VAL A 388 -15.68 -6.04 24.17
C VAL A 388 -14.39 -6.85 24.14
N GLN A 389 -14.45 -8.16 23.85
CA GLN A 389 -13.26 -8.99 23.73
C GLN A 389 -12.43 -8.62 22.51
N LYS A 390 -13.09 -8.28 21.40
CA LYS A 390 -12.45 -7.83 20.16
C LYS A 390 -11.72 -6.51 20.37
N ALA A 391 -12.34 -5.54 21.02
CA ALA A 391 -11.73 -4.25 21.36
C ALA A 391 -10.47 -4.42 22.22
N ILE A 392 -10.56 -5.25 23.29
CA ILE A 392 -9.39 -5.55 24.15
C ILE A 392 -8.28 -6.26 23.37
N ALA A 393 -8.61 -7.22 22.51
CA ALA A 393 -7.63 -7.91 21.70
C ALA A 393 -6.95 -6.94 20.71
N LEU A 394 -7.73 -6.09 20.06
CA LEU A 394 -7.24 -5.06 19.15
C LEU A 394 -6.32 -4.05 19.83
N SER A 395 -6.57 -3.67 21.09
CA SER A 395 -5.68 -2.72 21.80
C SER A 395 -4.24 -3.18 21.89
N GLN A 396 -4.01 -4.48 21.88
CA GLN A 396 -2.67 -5.09 21.93
C GLN A 396 -2.15 -5.54 20.57
N TRP A 397 -2.97 -5.50 19.53
CA TRP A 397 -2.63 -5.93 18.18
C TRP A 397 -1.82 -4.85 17.45
N ASN A 398 -0.53 -4.71 17.83
CA ASN A 398 0.37 -3.67 17.37
C ASN A 398 1.80 -4.18 17.20
N ASP A 399 2.68 -3.33 16.68
CA ASP A 399 4.06 -3.68 16.34
C ASP A 399 4.87 -4.08 17.58
N SER A 400 4.63 -3.41 18.71
CA SER A 400 5.32 -3.67 19.98
C SER A 400 5.02 -5.07 20.50
N TRP A 401 3.76 -5.50 20.39
CA TRP A 401 3.34 -6.86 20.73
C TRP A 401 4.03 -7.89 19.84
N LEU A 402 3.96 -7.74 18.50
CA LEU A 402 4.58 -8.69 17.58
C LEU A 402 6.08 -8.79 17.79
N MET A 403 6.77 -7.67 17.96
CA MET A 403 8.20 -7.66 18.26
C MET A 403 8.52 -8.38 19.58
N THR A 404 7.65 -8.31 20.57
CA THR A 404 7.81 -9.03 21.84
C THR A 404 7.66 -10.55 21.63
N VAL A 405 6.65 -10.98 20.88
CA VAL A 405 6.47 -12.40 20.51
C VAL A 405 7.70 -12.93 19.75
N LEU A 406 8.18 -12.21 18.74
CA LEU A 406 9.35 -12.63 17.96
C LEU A 406 10.61 -12.72 18.83
N LYS A 407 10.83 -11.76 19.74
CA LYS A 407 11.95 -11.79 20.69
C LYS A 407 11.84 -12.95 21.66
N GLN A 408 10.64 -13.22 22.19
CA GLN A 408 10.42 -14.35 23.09
C GLN A 408 10.79 -15.65 22.39
N ILE A 409 10.25 -15.93 21.20
CA ILE A 409 10.56 -17.12 20.41
C ILE A 409 12.07 -17.21 20.16
N TYR A 410 12.68 -16.10 19.69
CA TYR A 410 14.11 -16.08 19.39
C TYR A 410 14.98 -16.41 20.60
N TYR A 411 14.75 -15.78 21.76
CA TYR A 411 15.60 -15.96 22.94
C TYR A 411 15.32 -17.26 23.70
N THR A 412 14.12 -17.82 23.63
CA THR A 412 13.81 -19.09 24.28
C THR A 412 14.18 -20.30 23.46
N GLU A 413 13.92 -20.27 22.15
CA GLU A 413 14.06 -21.46 21.30
C GLU A 413 15.39 -21.51 20.54
N TYR A 414 15.91 -20.35 20.12
CA TYR A 414 17.04 -20.30 19.20
C TYR A 414 18.35 -19.80 19.80
N TYR A 415 18.34 -18.75 20.59
CA TYR A 415 19.58 -18.03 20.98
C TYR A 415 20.61 -18.87 21.75
N ARG A 416 20.16 -19.83 22.54
CA ARG A 416 21.00 -20.74 23.34
C ARG A 416 21.02 -22.18 22.82
N ASN A 417 20.29 -22.46 21.77
CA ASN A 417 20.23 -23.79 21.21
C ASN A 417 21.47 -24.08 20.38
N LYS A 418 22.35 -24.93 20.89
CA LYS A 418 23.60 -25.35 20.20
C LYS A 418 23.37 -26.49 19.21
N ASP A 419 22.19 -27.08 19.18
CA ASP A 419 21.87 -28.28 18.38
C ASP A 419 21.30 -27.93 17.01
N ILE A 420 21.16 -26.64 16.67
CA ILE A 420 20.65 -26.20 15.37
C ILE A 420 21.67 -26.52 14.28
N LYS A 421 21.29 -27.45 13.39
CA LYS A 421 22.16 -27.88 12.29
C LYS A 421 22.27 -26.82 11.20
N LEU A 422 23.49 -26.55 10.77
CA LEU A 422 23.81 -25.64 9.68
C LEU A 422 23.04 -25.99 8.40
N GLY A 423 22.47 -24.99 7.72
CA GLY A 423 21.79 -25.14 6.43
C GLY A 423 20.37 -25.72 6.51
N THR A 424 19.85 -26.01 7.70
CA THR A 424 18.45 -26.41 7.87
C THR A 424 17.51 -25.22 7.81
N SER A 425 16.23 -25.44 7.55
CA SER A 425 15.20 -24.37 7.60
C SER A 425 15.15 -23.68 8.98
N GLU A 426 15.43 -24.42 10.04
CA GLU A 426 15.54 -23.92 11.40
C GLU A 426 16.74 -22.97 11.57
N TYR A 427 17.91 -23.35 11.02
CA TYR A 427 19.08 -22.51 11.01
C TYR A 427 18.86 -21.20 10.23
N ILE A 428 18.22 -21.29 9.07
CA ILE A 428 17.88 -20.12 8.25
C ILE A 428 16.97 -19.18 9.02
N LEU A 429 15.90 -19.68 9.64
CA LEU A 429 14.98 -18.88 10.44
C LEU A 429 15.70 -18.22 11.62
N TYR A 430 16.56 -18.96 12.35
CA TYR A 430 17.40 -18.43 13.41
C TYR A 430 18.27 -17.25 12.95
N GLN A 431 18.94 -17.39 11.80
CA GLN A 431 19.83 -16.34 11.28
C GLN A 431 19.02 -15.11 10.80
N ARG A 432 17.87 -15.33 10.18
CA ARG A 432 16.96 -14.26 9.75
C ARG A 432 16.42 -13.47 10.96
N LEU A 433 15.98 -14.16 12.00
CA LEU A 433 15.60 -13.54 13.28
C LEU A 433 16.76 -12.83 13.97
N SER A 434 18.00 -13.39 13.91
CA SER A 434 19.19 -12.75 14.45
C SER A 434 19.51 -11.41 13.79
N GLU A 435 19.39 -11.33 12.47
CA GLU A 435 19.58 -10.08 11.72
C GLU A 435 18.47 -9.07 12.02
N LEU A 436 17.22 -9.52 12.05
CA LEU A 436 16.05 -8.67 12.31
C LEU A 436 16.06 -8.09 13.74
N LEU A 437 16.30 -8.94 14.76
CA LEU A 437 16.11 -8.57 16.16
C LEU A 437 17.37 -8.03 16.84
N ARG A 438 18.54 -8.39 16.36
CA ARG A 438 19.84 -8.02 16.95
C ARG A 438 20.71 -7.19 16.04
N ASN A 439 20.26 -6.90 14.81
CA ASN A 439 21.06 -6.23 13.79
C ASN A 439 22.42 -6.95 13.52
N LYS A 440 22.45 -8.27 13.71
CA LYS A 440 23.62 -9.10 13.39
C LYS A 440 23.67 -9.28 11.89
N LYS A 441 24.77 -8.87 11.24
CA LYS A 441 24.92 -9.05 9.80
C LYS A 441 25.11 -10.54 9.48
N CYS A 442 24.06 -11.19 9.00
CA CYS A 442 24.06 -12.59 8.58
C CYS A 442 24.15 -12.74 7.06
N TYR A 443 23.73 -11.72 6.32
CA TYR A 443 23.68 -11.72 4.86
C TYR A 443 24.58 -10.66 4.25
N TYR A 444 25.31 -11.04 3.22
CA TYR A 444 26.09 -10.15 2.37
C TYR A 444 25.26 -9.69 1.17
N SER A 445 25.30 -8.39 0.87
CA SER A 445 24.59 -7.81 -0.27
C SER A 445 25.41 -8.01 -1.54
N MET A 446 24.92 -8.82 -2.48
CA MET A 446 25.56 -9.07 -3.77
C MET A 446 25.09 -8.05 -4.82
N ILE A 447 23.80 -7.81 -4.91
CA ILE A 447 23.19 -6.81 -5.80
C ILE A 447 22.38 -5.84 -4.94
N LYS A 448 22.76 -4.54 -4.90
CA LYS A 448 22.11 -3.55 -4.01
C LYS A 448 21.96 -2.15 -4.60
N ARG A 449 22.79 -1.76 -5.57
CA ARG A 449 22.87 -0.40 -6.12
C ARG A 449 22.68 -0.38 -7.63
N GLY A 450 22.35 0.79 -8.18
CA GLY A 450 22.28 1.01 -9.62
C GLY A 450 23.57 0.64 -10.37
N GLU A 451 24.75 0.88 -9.76
CA GLU A 451 26.04 0.50 -10.35
C GLU A 451 26.20 -1.02 -10.53
N ASP A 452 25.76 -1.80 -9.55
CA ASP A 452 25.77 -3.27 -9.64
C ASP A 452 24.87 -3.75 -10.76
N PHE A 453 23.70 -3.12 -10.86
CA PHE A 453 22.69 -3.46 -11.85
C PHE A 453 23.15 -3.08 -13.26
N LYS A 454 23.84 -1.92 -13.39
CA LYS A 454 24.46 -1.51 -14.64
C LYS A 454 25.51 -2.53 -15.12
N THR A 455 26.36 -3.03 -14.22
CA THR A 455 27.35 -4.05 -14.56
C THR A 455 26.69 -5.31 -15.12
N ILE A 456 25.60 -5.76 -14.50
CA ILE A 456 24.82 -6.92 -14.97
C ILE A 456 24.22 -6.61 -16.35
N ASP A 457 23.62 -5.43 -16.51
CA ASP A 457 22.95 -5.03 -17.73
C ASP A 457 23.92 -4.93 -18.91
N ASP A 458 25.11 -4.35 -18.71
CA ASP A 458 26.17 -4.27 -19.74
C ASP A 458 26.61 -5.66 -20.19
N LEU A 459 26.67 -6.65 -19.28
CA LEU A 459 27.00 -8.03 -19.63
C LEU A 459 25.87 -8.72 -20.39
N VAL A 460 24.61 -8.51 -19.99
CA VAL A 460 23.44 -9.02 -20.73
C VAL A 460 23.45 -8.47 -22.15
N LYS A 461 23.66 -7.15 -22.32
CA LYS A 461 23.80 -6.48 -23.64
C LYS A 461 24.91 -7.12 -24.48
N LYS A 462 26.07 -7.29 -23.88
CA LYS A 462 27.22 -7.91 -24.56
C LYS A 462 26.90 -9.32 -25.09
N VAL A 463 26.21 -10.14 -24.30
CA VAL A 463 25.79 -11.48 -24.72
C VAL A 463 24.82 -11.40 -25.90
N LEU A 464 23.82 -10.53 -25.85
CA LEU A 464 22.84 -10.36 -26.93
C LEU A 464 23.51 -9.85 -28.21
N LEU A 465 24.34 -8.84 -28.12
CA LEU A 465 25.06 -8.27 -29.29
C LEU A 465 26.05 -9.27 -29.93
N ASN A 466 26.74 -10.08 -29.11
CA ASN A 466 27.60 -11.14 -29.66
C ASN A 466 26.83 -12.20 -30.46
N ASN A 467 25.53 -12.34 -30.24
CA ASN A 467 24.63 -13.27 -30.93
C ASN A 467 23.66 -12.55 -31.90
N GLU A 468 23.88 -11.28 -32.17
CA GLU A 468 23.00 -10.44 -33.00
C GLU A 468 22.74 -11.03 -34.38
N LYS A 469 23.78 -11.56 -35.06
CA LYS A 469 23.66 -12.16 -36.39
C LYS A 469 22.69 -13.34 -36.41
N GLU A 470 22.75 -14.21 -35.38
CA GLU A 470 21.86 -15.37 -35.24
C GLU A 470 20.41 -14.88 -35.04
N ILE A 471 20.20 -13.95 -34.12
CA ILE A 471 18.85 -13.44 -33.78
C ILE A 471 18.24 -12.70 -34.99
N ARG A 472 19.00 -11.77 -35.64
CA ARG A 472 18.51 -11.04 -36.82
C ARG A 472 18.22 -11.98 -38.00
N GLY A 473 19.01 -13.04 -38.18
CA GLY A 473 18.74 -14.03 -39.22
C GLY A 473 17.40 -14.75 -39.03
N LEU A 474 17.01 -15.06 -37.78
CA LEU A 474 15.70 -15.63 -37.46
C LEU A 474 14.57 -14.60 -37.66
N VAL A 475 14.77 -13.35 -37.23
CA VAL A 475 13.82 -12.24 -37.46
C VAL A 475 13.56 -12.02 -38.94
N GLU A 476 14.61 -11.98 -39.76
CA GLU A 476 14.46 -11.86 -41.22
C GLU A 476 13.71 -13.06 -41.84
N LYS A 477 13.92 -14.28 -41.32
CA LYS A 477 13.19 -15.46 -41.79
C LYS A 477 11.70 -15.33 -41.49
N ILE A 478 11.31 -14.88 -40.28
CA ILE A 478 9.91 -14.63 -39.91
C ILE A 478 9.31 -13.55 -40.79
N ASN A 479 10.01 -12.41 -41.00
CA ASN A 479 9.53 -11.32 -41.86
C ASN A 479 9.29 -11.79 -43.31
N LYS A 480 10.13 -12.71 -43.82
CA LYS A 480 9.93 -13.31 -45.17
C LYS A 480 8.73 -14.23 -45.22
N LEU A 481 8.48 -15.01 -44.16
CA LEU A 481 7.31 -15.88 -44.07
C LEU A 481 6.02 -15.06 -43.90
N SER A 482 6.02 -14.05 -43.02
CA SER A 482 4.88 -13.15 -42.80
C SER A 482 4.44 -12.46 -44.10
N ASN A 483 5.40 -11.92 -44.90
CA ASN A 483 5.10 -11.29 -46.20
C ASN A 483 4.52 -12.26 -47.24
N LYS A 484 4.68 -13.58 -47.07
CA LYS A 484 4.05 -14.59 -47.93
C LYS A 484 2.61 -14.91 -47.49
N HIS A 485 2.31 -14.77 -46.19
CA HIS A 485 0.98 -15.05 -45.62
C HIS A 485 0.03 -13.84 -45.60
N ASP A 486 0.53 -12.59 -45.67
CA ASP A 486 -0.31 -11.38 -45.79
C ASP A 486 -1.18 -11.35 -47.07
N ALA A 487 -1.02 -12.32 -47.96
CA ALA A 487 -1.86 -12.52 -49.13
C ALA A 487 -3.19 -13.29 -48.83
N ASP A 488 -3.31 -13.93 -47.65
CA ASP A 488 -4.49 -14.68 -47.22
C ASP A 488 -5.12 -14.14 -45.93
N SER A 489 -6.28 -13.52 -46.01
CA SER A 489 -6.92 -12.58 -45.08
C SER A 489 -7.63 -13.23 -43.85
N THR A 490 -7.12 -14.31 -43.25
CA THR A 490 -7.85 -15.00 -42.13
C THR A 490 -7.14 -15.05 -40.77
N SER A 491 -5.96 -14.42 -40.56
CA SER A 491 -5.18 -14.55 -39.31
C SER A 491 -4.70 -13.25 -38.69
N GLN A 492 -5.53 -12.20 -38.65
CA GLN A 492 -5.14 -10.86 -38.13
C GLN A 492 -4.68 -10.85 -36.65
N GLY A 493 -5.20 -11.72 -35.79
CA GLY A 493 -4.85 -11.74 -34.36
C GLY A 493 -3.43 -12.31 -34.08
N ALA A 494 -3.04 -13.38 -34.73
CA ALA A 494 -1.74 -14.02 -34.56
C ALA A 494 -0.59 -13.15 -35.15
N VAL A 495 -0.84 -12.45 -36.23
CA VAL A 495 0.11 -11.53 -36.90
C VAL A 495 0.43 -10.31 -36.03
N LEU A 496 -0.54 -9.80 -35.26
CA LEU A 496 -0.34 -8.69 -34.34
C LEU A 496 0.58 -9.05 -33.15
N ASP A 497 0.46 -10.25 -32.61
CA ASP A 497 1.27 -10.75 -31.48
C ASP A 497 2.74 -10.98 -31.92
N ILE A 498 2.95 -11.54 -33.09
CA ILE A 498 4.27 -11.74 -33.69
C ILE A 498 4.98 -10.41 -33.94
N LYS A 499 4.26 -9.42 -34.47
CA LYS A 499 4.81 -8.11 -34.78
C LYS A 499 5.26 -7.34 -33.52
N GLY A 500 4.50 -7.48 -32.43
CA GLY A 500 4.87 -6.96 -31.11
C GLY A 500 6.16 -7.57 -30.55
N THR A 501 6.30 -8.89 -30.66
CA THR A 501 7.50 -9.62 -30.25
C THR A 501 8.74 -9.26 -31.09
N LEU A 502 8.62 -9.17 -32.40
CA LEU A 502 9.71 -8.78 -33.28
C LEU A 502 10.18 -7.37 -33.00
N ASN A 503 9.28 -6.40 -32.88
CA ASN A 503 9.62 -5.04 -32.53
C ASN A 503 10.37 -4.95 -31.19
N PHE A 504 9.94 -5.72 -30.20
CA PHE A 504 10.63 -5.76 -28.91
C PHE A 504 12.06 -6.32 -29.01
N ILE A 505 12.26 -7.40 -29.79
CA ILE A 505 13.57 -7.97 -30.03
C ILE A 505 14.47 -7.01 -30.79
N GLU A 506 13.96 -6.32 -31.80
CA GLU A 506 14.70 -5.28 -32.54
C GLU A 506 15.10 -4.12 -31.64
N GLU A 507 14.21 -3.68 -30.73
CA GLU A 507 14.52 -2.67 -29.72
C GLU A 507 15.63 -3.12 -28.76
N LEU A 508 15.66 -4.39 -28.35
CA LEU A 508 16.72 -4.95 -27.50
C LEU A 508 18.09 -4.99 -28.19
N LEU A 509 18.12 -5.12 -29.51
CA LEU A 509 19.35 -5.14 -30.33
C LEU A 509 19.78 -3.76 -30.82
N ASP A 510 18.97 -2.73 -30.61
CA ASP A 510 19.30 -1.34 -31.01
C ASP A 510 20.08 -0.62 -29.91
N ASP A 511 21.41 -0.55 -30.08
CA ASP A 511 22.32 0.06 -29.12
C ASP A 511 21.99 1.55 -28.85
N SER A 512 21.39 2.26 -29.80
CA SER A 512 20.99 3.67 -29.62
C SER A 512 19.80 3.84 -28.68
N LYS A 513 18.91 2.86 -28.61
CA LYS A 513 17.73 2.85 -27.72
C LYS A 513 18.06 2.25 -26.35
N THR A 514 18.91 1.24 -26.29
CA THR A 514 19.31 0.56 -25.06
C THR A 514 20.22 1.40 -24.15
N GLN A 515 20.73 2.54 -24.62
CA GLN A 515 21.47 3.49 -23.78
C GLN A 515 20.57 4.29 -22.81
N LYS A 516 19.24 4.26 -23.01
CA LYS A 516 18.28 5.11 -22.26
C LYS A 516 17.66 4.43 -21.03
N GLU A 517 17.77 3.12 -20.90
CA GLU A 517 17.20 2.36 -19.78
C GLU A 517 17.95 1.03 -19.59
N PHE A 518 17.78 0.41 -18.42
CA PHE A 518 18.28 -0.96 -18.23
C PHE A 518 17.47 -1.94 -19.07
N ILE A 519 18.15 -2.85 -19.77
CA ILE A 519 17.52 -3.92 -20.55
C ILE A 519 16.62 -4.77 -19.64
N LEU A 520 17.07 -5.08 -18.43
CA LEU A 520 16.29 -5.87 -17.48
C LEU A 520 15.00 -5.16 -17.05
N SER A 521 14.98 -3.82 -16.97
CA SER A 521 13.75 -3.05 -16.72
C SER A 521 12.79 -3.12 -17.91
N SER A 522 13.32 -3.04 -19.13
CA SER A 522 12.52 -3.22 -20.35
C SER A 522 11.93 -4.64 -20.45
N ILE A 523 12.72 -5.67 -20.11
CA ILE A 523 12.28 -7.07 -20.08
C ILE A 523 11.18 -7.26 -19.03
N LEU A 524 11.32 -6.69 -17.84
CA LEU A 524 10.31 -6.77 -16.78
C LEU A 524 8.94 -6.26 -17.26
N ARG A 525 8.94 -5.16 -18.02
CA ARG A 525 7.69 -4.59 -18.55
C ARG A 525 7.07 -5.38 -19.69
N ARG A 526 7.90 -6.08 -20.48
CA ARG A 526 7.49 -6.76 -21.71
C ARG A 526 7.81 -8.26 -21.75
N TYR A 527 8.07 -8.87 -20.58
CA TYR A 527 8.46 -10.29 -20.52
C TYR A 527 7.39 -11.22 -21.10
N SER A 528 6.11 -10.82 -21.09
CA SER A 528 5.03 -11.58 -21.72
C SER A 528 5.23 -11.76 -23.24
N ALA A 529 5.90 -10.81 -23.91
CA ALA A 529 6.24 -10.92 -25.32
C ALA A 529 7.22 -12.07 -25.63
N LEU A 530 8.00 -12.50 -24.61
CA LEU A 530 8.93 -13.64 -24.72
C LEU A 530 8.35 -14.93 -24.15
N LYS A 531 7.03 -14.95 -23.84
CA LYS A 531 6.32 -16.11 -23.23
C LYS A 531 6.99 -16.68 -21.98
N ILE A 532 7.67 -15.82 -21.22
CA ILE A 532 8.20 -16.16 -19.90
C ILE A 532 7.04 -16.14 -18.91
N SER A 533 6.79 -17.24 -18.19
CA SER A 533 5.66 -17.38 -17.27
C SER A 533 5.70 -16.40 -16.10
N SER A 534 6.91 -16.07 -15.61
CA SER A 534 7.14 -15.12 -14.55
C SER A 534 8.56 -14.58 -14.62
N PHE A 535 8.73 -13.26 -14.62
CA PHE A 535 10.05 -12.63 -14.52
C PHE A 535 10.75 -12.99 -13.21
N GLU A 536 10.00 -13.03 -12.12
CA GLU A 536 10.55 -13.43 -10.83
C GLU A 536 11.10 -14.83 -10.83
N ASP A 537 10.39 -15.81 -11.41
CA ASP A 537 10.84 -17.20 -11.48
C ASP A 537 12.05 -17.34 -12.41
N PHE A 538 12.08 -16.58 -13.50
CA PHE A 538 13.24 -16.51 -14.37
C PHE A 538 14.49 -16.05 -13.61
N VAL A 539 14.39 -14.92 -12.88
CA VAL A 539 15.50 -14.37 -12.07
C VAL A 539 15.88 -15.33 -10.93
N LYS A 540 14.89 -15.88 -10.21
CA LYS A 540 15.12 -16.83 -9.10
C LYS A 540 15.91 -18.06 -9.59
N ASN A 541 15.55 -18.60 -10.75
CA ASN A 541 16.25 -19.74 -11.34
C ASN A 541 17.71 -19.40 -11.68
N VAL A 542 17.96 -18.24 -12.29
CA VAL A 542 19.32 -17.80 -12.62
C VAL A 542 20.14 -17.59 -11.35
N VAL A 543 19.62 -16.84 -10.39
CA VAL A 543 20.33 -16.56 -9.12
C VAL A 543 20.66 -17.87 -8.39
N ASN A 544 19.75 -18.84 -8.34
CA ASN A 544 19.98 -20.13 -7.68
C ASN A 544 21.10 -20.93 -8.35
N ILE A 545 21.19 -20.90 -9.69
CA ILE A 545 22.24 -21.59 -10.43
C ILE A 545 23.59 -20.93 -10.19
N VAL A 546 23.65 -19.61 -10.33
CA VAL A 546 24.89 -18.86 -10.12
C VAL A 546 25.35 -18.96 -8.67
N THR A 547 24.45 -18.90 -7.69
CA THR A 547 24.80 -19.06 -6.28
C THR A 547 25.45 -20.42 -6.02
N LYS A 548 24.95 -21.50 -6.63
CA LYS A 548 25.55 -22.83 -6.53
C LYS A 548 26.89 -22.91 -7.24
N GLY A 549 27.07 -22.24 -8.36
CA GLY A 549 28.31 -22.22 -9.15
C GLY A 549 29.39 -21.33 -8.58
N SER A 550 29.10 -20.04 -8.34
CA SER A 550 30.09 -19.03 -7.91
C SER A 550 30.59 -19.24 -6.49
N PHE A 551 29.87 -19.98 -5.64
CA PHE A 551 30.24 -20.26 -4.26
C PHE A 551 30.61 -21.73 -4.00
N THR A 552 31.13 -22.43 -5.00
CA THR A 552 31.55 -23.85 -4.86
C THR A 552 32.56 -24.07 -3.75
N ASN A 553 33.45 -23.08 -3.52
CA ASN A 553 34.47 -23.12 -2.47
C ASN A 553 34.02 -22.47 -1.14
N LEU A 554 32.84 -21.86 -1.12
CA LEU A 554 32.22 -21.19 0.03
C LEU A 554 30.87 -21.85 0.28
N LYS A 555 30.55 -22.16 1.54
CA LYS A 555 29.23 -22.68 1.86
C LYS A 555 28.20 -21.55 1.84
N CYS A 556 27.34 -21.53 0.82
CA CYS A 556 26.16 -20.68 0.80
C CYS A 556 24.98 -21.44 1.41
N TYR A 557 24.45 -20.94 2.53
CA TYR A 557 23.36 -21.58 3.26
C TYR A 557 21.99 -21.07 2.87
N ASP A 558 21.91 -19.81 2.44
CA ASP A 558 20.63 -19.19 2.07
C ASP A 558 20.83 -18.01 1.11
N THR A 559 19.84 -17.78 0.27
CA THR A 559 19.80 -16.67 -0.68
C THR A 559 18.47 -15.95 -0.59
N ILE A 560 18.51 -14.63 -0.44
CA ILE A 560 17.35 -13.75 -0.43
C ILE A 560 17.34 -12.95 -1.72
N ILE A 561 16.23 -13.01 -2.45
CA ILE A 561 15.97 -12.18 -3.63
C ILE A 561 14.75 -11.32 -3.34
N VAL A 562 14.93 -10.02 -3.42
CA VAL A 562 13.85 -9.05 -3.16
C VAL A 562 13.57 -8.30 -4.45
N PHE A 563 12.39 -8.48 -5.00
CA PHE A 563 11.93 -7.73 -6.16
C PHE A 563 11.37 -6.37 -5.73
N LYS A 564 11.51 -5.38 -6.58
CA LYS A 564 10.91 -4.06 -6.40
C LYS A 564 9.68 -3.93 -7.27
N ASP A 565 8.70 -3.22 -6.75
CA ASP A 565 7.54 -2.84 -7.54
C ASP A 565 7.94 -1.84 -8.63
N SER A 566 7.37 -1.98 -9.82
CA SER A 566 7.63 -1.12 -10.96
C SER A 566 6.97 0.27 -10.84
N SER A 567 5.98 0.41 -9.97
CA SER A 567 5.15 1.63 -9.90
C SER A 567 5.65 2.72 -8.96
N ILE A 568 6.84 2.65 -8.45
CA ILE A 568 7.52 3.53 -7.47
C ILE A 568 6.77 4.84 -7.15
N GLY A 569 5.72 4.76 -6.34
CA GLY A 569 4.97 5.94 -5.87
C GLY A 569 4.27 6.77 -6.96
N LEU A 570 4.14 6.23 -8.18
CA LEU A 570 3.42 6.85 -9.28
C LEU A 570 2.08 6.14 -9.45
N ASP A 571 1.01 6.77 -8.99
CA ASP A 571 -0.33 6.21 -9.11
C ASP A 571 -0.92 6.40 -10.49
N SER A 572 -1.89 5.55 -10.81
CA SER A 572 -2.69 5.64 -12.04
C SER A 572 -3.89 6.58 -11.92
N ASN A 573 -4.25 7.02 -10.70
CA ASN A 573 -5.39 7.88 -10.48
C ASN A 573 -5.13 9.30 -10.97
N PRO A 574 -6.03 9.92 -11.75
CA PRO A 574 -5.83 11.25 -12.29
C PRO A 574 -5.86 12.32 -11.20
N ILE A 575 -4.96 13.32 -11.30
CA ILE A 575 -5.02 14.57 -10.54
C ILE A 575 -5.73 15.58 -11.42
N TYR A 576 -6.83 16.15 -10.91
CA TYR A 576 -7.67 17.06 -11.67
C TYR A 576 -7.27 18.52 -11.48
N PHE A 577 -7.11 19.19 -12.62
CA PHE A 577 -6.87 20.62 -12.72
C PHE A 577 -8.03 21.30 -13.42
N TYR A 578 -8.18 22.61 -13.21
CA TYR A 578 -9.05 23.44 -14.01
C TYR A 578 -8.28 24.62 -14.64
N ASP A 579 -8.64 24.95 -15.88
CA ASP A 579 -8.08 26.07 -16.60
C ASP A 579 -8.84 27.38 -16.31
N TYR A 580 -8.37 28.47 -16.91
CA TYR A 580 -8.98 29.81 -16.74
C TYR A 580 -10.43 29.91 -17.25
N ASN A 581 -10.88 28.93 -18.04
CA ASN A 581 -12.26 28.83 -18.55
C ASN A 581 -13.12 27.86 -17.71
N GLY A 582 -12.58 27.31 -16.61
CA GLY A 582 -13.26 26.32 -15.77
C GLY A 582 -13.30 24.91 -16.36
N LYS A 583 -12.54 24.63 -17.45
CA LYS A 583 -12.47 23.31 -18.05
C LYS A 583 -11.56 22.41 -17.23
N ILE A 584 -12.03 21.21 -16.92
CA ILE A 584 -11.27 20.18 -16.21
C ILE A 584 -10.29 19.49 -17.16
N CYS A 585 -9.05 19.30 -16.70
CA CYS A 585 -8.01 18.51 -17.34
C CYS A 585 -7.24 17.70 -16.26
N THR A 586 -6.44 16.74 -16.71
CA THR A 586 -5.61 15.93 -15.79
C THR A 586 -4.15 16.41 -15.81
N LEU A 587 -3.37 16.01 -14.79
CA LEU A 587 -1.93 16.31 -14.75
C LEU A 587 -1.21 15.82 -16.02
N ASP A 588 -1.54 14.63 -16.49
CA ASP A 588 -0.87 14.03 -17.66
C ASP A 588 -1.22 14.75 -18.97
N ASP A 589 -2.31 15.52 -19.02
CA ASP A 589 -2.66 16.37 -20.17
C ASP A 589 -1.80 17.64 -20.25
N ILE A 590 -1.24 18.11 -19.11
CA ILE A 590 -0.63 19.42 -18.97
C ILE A 590 0.83 19.39 -18.51
N SER A 591 1.33 18.24 -18.06
CA SER A 591 2.69 18.06 -17.54
C SER A 591 3.33 16.76 -18.01
N GLY A 592 4.65 16.83 -18.28
CA GLY A 592 5.46 15.65 -18.56
C GLY A 592 6.08 14.98 -17.33
N ILE A 593 5.80 15.45 -16.11
CA ILE A 593 6.49 15.01 -14.89
C ILE A 593 6.37 13.51 -14.65
N SER A 594 5.17 12.93 -14.83
CA SER A 594 4.94 11.49 -14.68
C SER A 594 5.85 10.67 -15.60
N ASN A 595 6.03 11.11 -16.85
CA ASN A 595 6.90 10.43 -17.81
C ASN A 595 8.38 10.55 -17.43
N ILE A 596 8.81 11.72 -16.94
CA ILE A 596 10.20 11.93 -16.50
C ILE A 596 10.53 11.01 -15.31
N LEU A 597 9.65 10.93 -14.33
CA LEU A 597 9.85 10.08 -13.15
C LEU A 597 9.78 8.59 -13.50
N LYS A 598 8.92 8.19 -14.43
CA LYS A 598 8.90 6.82 -14.97
C LYS A 598 10.24 6.47 -15.62
N LEU A 599 10.77 7.34 -16.47
CA LEU A 599 12.09 7.15 -17.07
C LEU A 599 13.20 7.04 -16.02
N ASP A 600 13.21 7.88 -14.97
CA ASP A 600 14.19 7.76 -13.88
C ASP A 600 14.05 6.42 -13.14
N SER A 601 12.84 5.93 -12.97
CA SER A 601 12.59 4.63 -12.31
C SER A 601 13.16 3.45 -13.09
N ASP A 602 13.26 3.54 -14.40
CA ASP A 602 13.82 2.51 -15.27
C ASP A 602 15.33 2.27 -15.08
N TYR A 603 16.02 3.22 -14.43
CA TYR A 603 17.41 3.08 -14.01
C TYR A 603 17.60 2.55 -12.60
N LEU A 604 16.53 2.16 -11.91
CA LEU A 604 16.62 1.55 -10.60
C LEU A 604 16.75 0.03 -10.67
N PRO A 605 17.50 -0.61 -9.75
CA PRO A 605 17.55 -2.05 -9.66
C PRO A 605 16.15 -2.64 -9.52
N VAL A 606 15.75 -3.58 -10.38
CA VAL A 606 14.45 -4.26 -10.30
C VAL A 606 14.44 -5.38 -9.26
N PHE A 607 15.61 -5.85 -8.82
CA PHE A 607 15.75 -6.79 -7.71
C PHE A 607 17.07 -6.58 -6.95
N ASN A 608 17.08 -7.05 -5.70
CA ASN A 608 18.29 -7.11 -4.86
C ASN A 608 18.58 -8.55 -4.47
N VAL A 609 19.86 -8.91 -4.31
CA VAL A 609 20.29 -10.26 -3.92
C VAL A 609 21.18 -10.17 -2.69
N TYR A 610 20.88 -11.04 -1.71
CA TYR A 610 21.65 -11.20 -0.49
C TYR A 610 21.94 -12.68 -0.28
N VAL A 611 23.16 -13.01 0.15
CA VAL A 611 23.58 -14.39 0.39
C VAL A 611 24.14 -14.57 1.79
N MET A 612 23.86 -15.70 2.40
CA MET A 612 24.44 -16.11 3.69
C MET A 612 25.62 -17.04 3.40
N LEU A 613 26.83 -16.54 3.63
CA LEU A 613 28.08 -17.25 3.40
C LEU A 613 28.81 -17.48 4.71
N GLU A 614 29.55 -18.60 4.82
CA GLU A 614 30.46 -18.90 5.92
C GLU A 614 31.87 -18.44 5.53
N ASP A 615 32.60 -17.84 6.49
CA ASP A 615 34.03 -17.54 6.45
C ASP A 615 34.53 -16.86 5.16
N VAL A 616 33.91 -15.73 4.80
CA VAL A 616 34.32 -14.96 3.61
C VAL A 616 35.51 -14.07 3.95
N GLU A 617 36.71 -14.39 3.45
CA GLU A 617 37.92 -13.57 3.61
C GLU A 617 37.88 -12.32 2.70
N ASP A 618 37.47 -12.46 1.45
CA ASP A 618 37.36 -11.37 0.47
C ASP A 618 35.97 -11.29 -0.16
N ILE A 619 35.10 -10.52 0.48
CA ILE A 619 33.72 -10.29 0.02
C ILE A 619 33.67 -9.42 -1.25
N VAL A 620 34.69 -8.59 -1.51
CA VAL A 620 34.69 -7.69 -2.68
C VAL A 620 34.87 -8.51 -3.95
N SER A 621 35.92 -9.33 -4.01
CA SER A 621 36.16 -10.21 -5.16
C SER A 621 35.03 -11.23 -5.36
N CYS A 622 34.48 -11.77 -4.26
CA CYS A 622 33.31 -12.64 -4.32
C CYS A 622 32.11 -11.96 -5.00
N ARG A 623 31.87 -10.70 -4.64
CA ARG A 623 30.78 -9.91 -5.21
C ARG A 623 30.99 -9.59 -6.69
N GLU A 624 32.19 -9.17 -7.07
CA GLU A 624 32.53 -8.89 -8.48
C GLU A 624 32.36 -10.12 -9.38
N ASN A 625 32.84 -11.26 -8.92
CA ASN A 625 32.64 -12.53 -9.64
C ASN A 625 31.14 -12.88 -9.75
N PHE A 626 30.38 -12.73 -8.66
CA PHE A 626 28.95 -12.99 -8.66
C PHE A 626 28.20 -12.08 -9.65
N LEU A 627 28.51 -10.77 -9.70
CA LEU A 627 27.90 -9.84 -10.65
C LEU A 627 28.19 -10.23 -12.11
N ARG A 628 29.43 -10.64 -12.40
CA ARG A 628 29.80 -11.14 -13.71
C ARG A 628 29.02 -12.38 -14.09
N ASP A 629 29.01 -13.39 -13.23
CA ASP A 629 28.39 -14.67 -13.48
C ASP A 629 26.86 -14.55 -13.63
N ILE A 630 26.22 -13.66 -12.85
CA ILE A 630 24.78 -13.34 -12.99
C ILE A 630 24.51 -12.67 -14.34
N GLY A 631 25.31 -11.69 -14.73
CA GLY A 631 25.12 -10.97 -15.99
C GLY A 631 25.25 -11.88 -17.21
N GLU A 632 26.27 -12.75 -17.21
CA GLU A 632 26.49 -13.73 -18.27
C GLU A 632 25.37 -14.78 -18.33
N GLU A 633 24.96 -15.36 -17.19
CA GLU A 633 23.89 -16.38 -17.16
C GLU A 633 22.52 -15.79 -17.53
N LEU A 634 22.18 -14.57 -17.06
CA LEU A 634 20.97 -13.86 -17.47
C LEU A 634 20.95 -13.64 -18.98
N GLY A 635 22.07 -13.14 -19.54
CA GLY A 635 22.22 -12.91 -20.98
C GLY A 635 22.06 -14.19 -21.79
N ASN A 636 22.72 -15.28 -21.40
CA ASN A 636 22.65 -16.57 -22.08
C ASN A 636 21.24 -17.17 -22.07
N ARG A 637 20.55 -17.09 -20.93
CA ARG A 637 19.17 -17.58 -20.82
C ARG A 637 18.18 -16.73 -21.61
N LEU A 638 18.36 -15.41 -21.57
CA LEU A 638 17.55 -14.52 -22.36
C LEU A 638 17.74 -14.77 -23.86
N LYS A 639 18.99 -14.90 -24.32
CA LYS A 639 19.31 -15.27 -25.70
C LYS A 639 18.60 -16.59 -26.08
N LYS A 640 18.69 -17.60 -25.22
CA LYS A 640 18.03 -18.88 -25.46
C LYS A 640 16.52 -18.71 -25.60
N GLN A 641 15.87 -17.99 -24.70
CA GLN A 641 14.43 -17.71 -24.76
C GLN A 641 14.02 -17.00 -26.06
N ILE A 642 14.80 -16.00 -26.48
CA ILE A 642 14.56 -15.28 -27.75
C ILE A 642 14.65 -16.26 -28.92
N VAL A 643 15.70 -17.07 -29.01
CA VAL A 643 15.91 -18.03 -30.10
C VAL A 643 14.81 -19.11 -30.11
N ASP A 644 14.44 -19.65 -28.95
CA ASP A 644 13.39 -20.66 -28.82
C ASP A 644 12.02 -20.11 -29.26
N GLU A 645 11.69 -18.87 -28.87
CA GLU A 645 10.45 -18.21 -29.30
C GLU A 645 10.42 -17.96 -30.81
N LEU A 646 11.50 -17.41 -31.39
CA LEU A 646 11.59 -17.17 -32.84
C LEU A 646 11.47 -18.48 -33.64
N ASN A 647 12.12 -19.56 -33.20
CA ASN A 647 11.99 -20.87 -33.83
C ASN A 647 10.59 -21.46 -33.74
N THR A 648 9.89 -21.25 -32.61
CA THR A 648 8.49 -21.67 -32.43
C THR A 648 7.59 -20.92 -33.41
N GLN A 649 7.78 -19.61 -33.57
CA GLN A 649 7.02 -18.82 -34.54
C GLN A 649 7.30 -19.24 -35.99
N ILE A 650 8.54 -19.54 -36.33
CA ILE A 650 8.90 -20.07 -37.66
C ILE A 650 8.17 -21.39 -37.93
N SER A 651 8.20 -22.30 -36.97
CA SER A 651 7.54 -23.64 -37.14
C SER A 651 6.02 -23.49 -37.33
N GLN A 652 5.38 -22.57 -36.57
CA GLN A 652 3.94 -22.29 -36.72
C GLN A 652 3.57 -21.64 -38.05
N MET A 653 4.50 -20.93 -38.67
CA MET A 653 4.31 -20.30 -40.00
C MET A 653 4.65 -21.25 -41.16
N GLU A 654 5.45 -22.28 -40.92
CA GLU A 654 5.80 -23.30 -41.92
C GLU A 654 4.75 -24.45 -41.99
N GLU A 655 3.97 -24.64 -40.91
CA GLU A 655 2.77 -25.50 -40.89
C GLU A 655 1.55 -24.79 -41.51
#